data_342245139f87f72221fdac1c21b0632b
#
_entry.id   342245139f87f72221fdac1c21b0632b
#
_cell.length_a   1.000
_cell.length_b   1.000
_cell.length_c   1.000
_cell.angle_alpha   90.00
_cell.angle_beta   90.00
_cell.angle_gamma   90.00
#
_symmetry.space_group_name_H-M   'P 1'
#
loop_
_entity.id
_entity.type
_entity.pdbx_description
1 polymer ?
#
loop_
_entity_poly.entity_id
_entity_poly.type
_entity_poly.pdbx_seq_one_letter_code
_entity_poly.pdbx_strand_id
1 'polypeptide(L)'
;MTSVLAHRGPDDSGGFHSDIPGKSISFSPGNSFADFQPQSQAGAALGHRRLSIIDLGTGHQPLTNEDGTVWIVFNGEIYNYQELRKELIQQGHQFKTETDTEVIVHLYEEQGTACVERLRGMFAFAIWDERRQRLFIARDRLGQKPLFYRQEADRLSFASELKSLLQIPGADRTVDPHAIDLFLAYQYVPHPWSILKGYHKLPPAHRAVYENGQLQIERYWTPPYQHPETNSQFPFQSVDQWSAALRETLTESVRIRMRSDVPLGAFLSGGIDSTIIAGLMQGMSDRPVHTFSIGFPVKQFDERSYAREAAKMLGTDHHEYVVEPAALEMLPRLAWHYDEPFADSSAIPTMYLSQVTRQEVTVSLSGDGGDELFAGYDRYRAVALSQWFDRLPAFARKMMTASIWQKMPASVEQKSFRRRVKRFLAGLSVPPERRYLKWVGIFDTERRQEMYSPGFREQLTDFDADQFLLDAYQLCPDRDFVTRTTATDVQTYLPCDILTKVDIASMAHSLECRSPFLDHHVAELAAAMPLKYKMHKGRGKQILTDTFSDLLPESIQTRKKMGFGVPLNHWFRNELKPLLFDVLLDQRAIDRQIFDPQAVEQLISEHLNLQWDHSARLWSLLVLELWFQTFLDPATIPDHFPDPVLI
;
A
#
# COMPACT_ATOMS: atom_id res chain seq x y z
N MET A 1 17.44 12.43 -9.97
CA MET A 1 16.08 11.86 -9.75
C MET A 1 16.01 10.38 -10.16
N THR A 2 16.33 10.00 -11.39
CA THR A 2 16.19 8.61 -11.84
C THR A 2 17.22 7.64 -11.24
N SER A 3 18.45 8.08 -10.95
CA SER A 3 19.49 7.22 -10.36
C SER A 3 19.06 6.55 -9.04
N VAL A 4 18.43 7.32 -8.17
CA VAL A 4 17.97 6.86 -6.85
C VAL A 4 16.82 5.84 -6.94
N LEU A 5 16.20 5.68 -8.11
CA LEU A 5 15.13 4.72 -8.40
C LEU A 5 15.65 3.44 -9.10
N ALA A 6 16.96 3.23 -9.21
CA ALA A 6 17.54 2.09 -9.93
C ALA A 6 17.03 0.73 -9.44
N HIS A 7 16.76 0.61 -8.12
CA HIS A 7 16.22 -0.60 -7.50
C HIS A 7 14.82 -0.98 -8.03
N ARG A 8 14.02 0.00 -8.50
CA ARG A 8 12.69 -0.26 -9.07
C ARG A 8 12.76 -0.75 -10.51
N GLY A 9 13.75 -0.28 -11.26
CA GLY A 9 13.89 -0.61 -12.68
C GLY A 9 15.37 -0.71 -13.07
N PRO A 10 15.99 -1.89 -12.85
CA PRO A 10 17.41 -2.09 -13.11
C PRO A 10 17.73 -2.32 -14.58
N ASP A 11 16.74 -2.70 -15.42
CA ASP A 11 16.99 -3.28 -16.74
C ASP A 11 17.27 -2.21 -17.79
N ASP A 12 16.59 -1.05 -17.69
CA ASP A 12 16.71 0.01 -18.69
C ASP A 12 16.48 1.39 -18.07
N SER A 13 16.94 2.45 -18.74
CA SER A 13 16.72 3.83 -18.32
C SER A 13 16.62 4.77 -19.52
N GLY A 14 15.71 5.73 -19.45
CA GLY A 14 15.55 6.72 -20.50
C GLY A 14 15.08 8.08 -20.01
N GLY A 15 15.21 9.06 -20.88
CA GLY A 15 14.78 10.43 -20.61
C GLY A 15 14.33 11.15 -21.87
N PHE A 16 13.46 12.13 -21.66
CA PHE A 16 12.98 13.05 -22.67
C PHE A 16 13.13 14.49 -22.16
N HIS A 17 13.39 15.41 -23.05
CA HIS A 17 13.34 16.84 -22.78
C HIS A 17 12.74 17.59 -23.98
N SER A 18 11.78 18.46 -23.75
CA SER A 18 11.01 19.14 -24.80
C SER A 18 11.84 20.09 -25.67
N ASP A 19 12.98 20.61 -25.18
CA ASP A 19 13.88 21.49 -25.93
C ASP A 19 14.70 20.78 -27.02
N ILE A 20 14.60 19.42 -27.08
CA ILE A 20 15.30 18.62 -28.06
C ILE A 20 14.28 17.99 -29.02
N PRO A 21 13.97 18.62 -30.18
CA PRO A 21 12.97 18.10 -31.09
C PRO A 21 13.29 16.66 -31.55
N GLY A 22 12.33 15.75 -31.31
CA GLY A 22 12.35 14.39 -31.86
C GLY A 22 13.38 13.42 -31.25
N LYS A 23 13.97 13.73 -30.09
CA LYS A 23 14.94 12.82 -29.46
C LYS A 23 14.53 12.47 -28.04
N SER A 24 14.07 11.23 -27.88
CA SER A 24 14.25 10.53 -26.61
C SER A 24 15.72 10.13 -26.50
N ILE A 25 16.31 10.36 -25.35
CA ILE A 25 17.68 9.92 -25.07
C ILE A 25 17.59 8.62 -24.27
N SER A 26 17.97 7.49 -24.89
CA SER A 26 18.19 6.26 -24.14
C SER A 26 19.56 6.34 -23.46
N PHE A 27 19.60 6.02 -22.18
CA PHE A 27 20.84 5.94 -21.42
C PHE A 27 21.21 4.48 -21.24
N SER A 28 22.35 4.06 -21.80
CA SER A 28 22.97 2.80 -21.40
C SER A 28 23.38 2.86 -19.93
N PRO A 29 23.41 1.74 -19.21
CA PRO A 29 23.92 1.72 -17.83
C PRO A 29 25.33 2.34 -17.79
N GLY A 30 25.47 3.43 -17.02
CA GLY A 30 26.74 4.17 -16.89
C GLY A 30 26.76 5.57 -17.51
N ASN A 31 25.82 5.95 -18.38
CA ASN A 31 25.66 7.32 -18.85
C ASN A 31 24.73 8.11 -17.92
N SER A 32 25.12 9.29 -17.51
CA SER A 32 24.33 10.11 -16.62
C SER A 32 23.67 11.27 -17.37
N PHE A 33 22.52 11.74 -16.88
CA PHE A 33 21.90 13.01 -17.28
C PHE A 33 22.81 14.23 -17.02
N ALA A 34 23.92 14.08 -16.30
CA ALA A 34 24.84 15.15 -15.95
C ALA A 34 25.46 15.85 -17.19
N ASP A 35 25.51 15.17 -18.34
CA ASP A 35 26.02 15.72 -19.59
C ASP A 35 24.96 16.52 -20.36
N PHE A 36 23.72 16.56 -19.87
CA PHE A 36 22.63 17.27 -20.49
C PHE A 36 22.38 18.63 -19.80
N GLN A 37 22.70 19.70 -20.50
CA GLN A 37 22.37 21.08 -20.10
C GLN A 37 21.12 21.52 -20.88
N PRO A 38 19.95 21.70 -20.22
CA PRO A 38 18.77 22.23 -20.89
C PRO A 38 19.07 23.65 -21.42
N GLN A 39 18.68 23.90 -22.67
CA GLN A 39 18.89 25.22 -23.32
C GLN A 39 17.88 26.26 -22.89
N SER A 40 16.73 25.85 -22.34
CA SER A 40 15.71 26.74 -21.80
C SER A 40 15.24 26.28 -20.40
N GLN A 41 14.61 27.21 -19.67
CA GLN A 41 13.94 26.92 -18.39
C GLN A 41 12.45 26.57 -18.58
N ALA A 42 11.90 26.70 -19.78
CA ALA A 42 10.51 26.38 -20.10
C ALA A 42 10.43 25.04 -20.81
N GLY A 43 9.45 24.22 -20.42
CA GLY A 43 9.22 22.91 -21.05
C GLY A 43 9.06 21.78 -20.04
N ALA A 44 9.15 20.53 -20.53
CA ALA A 44 9.03 19.33 -19.73
C ALA A 44 10.28 18.43 -19.83
N ALA A 45 10.60 17.79 -18.75
CA ALA A 45 11.58 16.70 -18.70
C ALA A 45 10.92 15.46 -18.06
N LEU A 46 11.03 14.32 -18.73
CA LEU A 46 10.54 13.04 -18.25
C LEU A 46 11.73 12.07 -18.10
N GLY A 47 11.73 11.28 -17.03
CA GLY A 47 12.75 10.26 -16.79
C GLY A 47 12.13 8.97 -16.30
N HIS A 48 12.68 7.83 -16.75
CA HIS A 48 12.18 6.50 -16.45
C HIS A 48 13.28 5.52 -16.08
N ARG A 49 12.95 4.59 -15.16
CA ARG A 49 13.73 3.38 -14.84
C ARG A 49 12.82 2.19 -15.05
N ARG A 50 13.23 1.24 -15.90
CA ARG A 50 12.40 0.15 -16.38
C ARG A 50 12.74 -1.17 -15.69
N LEU A 51 11.73 -1.87 -15.20
CA LEU A 51 11.71 -3.29 -14.97
C LEU A 51 11.00 -3.91 -16.19
N SER A 52 11.71 -4.70 -17.00
CA SER A 52 11.18 -5.23 -18.26
C SER A 52 10.37 -6.49 -18.02
N ILE A 53 9.05 -6.43 -18.26
CA ILE A 53 8.12 -7.55 -18.02
C ILE A 53 7.36 -7.92 -19.28
N ILE A 54 6.80 -6.93 -20.01
CA ILE A 54 6.14 -7.10 -21.31
C ILE A 54 6.96 -6.38 -22.37
N ASP A 55 7.18 -7.03 -23.51
CA ASP A 55 7.99 -6.52 -24.61
C ASP A 55 9.41 -6.14 -24.17
N LEU A 56 10.23 -7.15 -23.93
CA LEU A 56 11.60 -6.96 -23.43
C LEU A 56 12.50 -6.17 -24.39
N GLY A 57 12.16 -6.15 -25.70
CA GLY A 57 13.01 -5.58 -26.74
C GLY A 57 12.69 -4.16 -27.14
N THR A 58 11.40 -3.78 -27.25
CA THR A 58 11.00 -2.50 -27.85
C THR A 58 10.27 -1.56 -26.88
N GLY A 59 9.90 -2.00 -25.67
CA GLY A 59 9.18 -1.22 -24.68
C GLY A 59 9.98 -0.15 -23.93
N HIS A 60 10.99 0.45 -24.58
CA HIS A 60 11.80 1.53 -24.01
C HIS A 60 10.96 2.78 -23.70
N GLN A 61 11.23 3.43 -22.53
CA GLN A 61 10.52 4.64 -22.12
C GLN A 61 11.51 5.78 -21.81
N PRO A 62 11.12 7.05 -22.01
CA PRO A 62 9.81 7.58 -22.44
C PRO A 62 9.41 7.14 -23.86
N LEU A 63 8.11 6.86 -24.03
CA LEU A 63 7.54 6.41 -25.30
C LEU A 63 6.67 7.56 -25.90
N THR A 64 6.50 7.56 -27.23
CA THR A 64 5.76 8.63 -27.91
C THR A 64 4.77 8.06 -28.94
N ASN A 65 3.77 8.88 -29.30
CA ASN A 65 2.87 8.64 -30.43
C ASN A 65 3.60 8.67 -31.78
N GLU A 66 2.85 8.53 -32.89
CA GLU A 66 3.40 8.43 -34.25
C GLU A 66 4.19 9.67 -34.67
N ASP A 67 3.73 10.86 -34.30
CA ASP A 67 4.30 12.15 -34.72
C ASP A 67 5.24 12.80 -33.70
N GLY A 68 5.43 12.17 -32.54
CA GLY A 68 6.37 12.65 -31.51
C GLY A 68 5.88 13.85 -30.70
N THR A 69 4.57 14.08 -30.64
CA THR A 69 3.99 15.23 -29.90
C THR A 69 3.38 14.87 -28.54
N VAL A 70 3.17 13.59 -28.26
CA VAL A 70 2.67 13.09 -26.98
C VAL A 70 3.67 12.10 -26.41
N TRP A 71 4.20 12.38 -25.22
CA TRP A 71 5.23 11.59 -24.55
C TRP A 71 4.73 11.04 -23.23
N ILE A 72 5.05 9.78 -22.92
CA ILE A 72 4.66 9.12 -21.67
C ILE A 72 5.84 8.51 -20.93
N VAL A 73 5.78 8.57 -19.59
CA VAL A 73 6.47 7.67 -18.66
C VAL A 73 5.42 6.97 -17.81
N PHE A 74 5.57 5.66 -17.63
CA PHE A 74 4.55 4.80 -17.04
C PHE A 74 5.19 3.75 -16.13
N ASN A 75 4.68 3.66 -14.91
CA ASN A 75 5.01 2.63 -13.92
C ASN A 75 3.74 1.82 -13.66
N GLY A 76 3.70 0.57 -14.10
CA GLY A 76 2.55 -0.30 -13.90
C GLY A 76 2.32 -1.32 -14.99
N GLU A 77 1.09 -1.82 -15.08
CA GLU A 77 0.60 -2.78 -16.07
C GLU A 77 -0.85 -2.50 -16.45
N ILE A 78 -1.15 -2.43 -17.74
CA ILE A 78 -2.50 -2.30 -18.30
C ILE A 78 -2.98 -3.66 -18.82
N TYR A 79 -3.73 -4.37 -18.03
CA TYR A 79 -4.11 -5.78 -18.29
C TYR A 79 -5.04 -5.97 -19.48
N ASN A 80 -5.83 -4.94 -19.86
CA ASN A 80 -6.71 -4.96 -21.03
C ASN A 80 -6.10 -4.32 -22.28
N TYR A 81 -4.75 -4.19 -22.33
CA TYR A 81 -4.07 -3.51 -23.44
C TYR A 81 -4.31 -4.16 -24.80
N GLN A 82 -4.45 -5.48 -24.86
CA GLN A 82 -4.65 -6.18 -26.14
C GLN A 82 -5.99 -5.85 -26.78
N GLU A 83 -7.04 -5.69 -25.98
CA GLU A 83 -8.37 -5.29 -26.44
C GLU A 83 -8.34 -3.82 -26.90
N LEU A 84 -7.75 -2.93 -26.10
CA LEU A 84 -7.60 -1.51 -26.44
C LEU A 84 -6.75 -1.33 -27.70
N ARG A 85 -5.66 -2.08 -27.85
CA ARG A 85 -4.80 -2.06 -29.04
C ARG A 85 -5.58 -2.38 -30.31
N LYS A 86 -6.44 -3.41 -30.29
CA LYS A 86 -7.26 -3.80 -31.45
C LYS A 86 -8.21 -2.69 -31.86
N GLU A 87 -8.86 -2.04 -30.90
CA GLU A 87 -9.75 -0.90 -31.14
C GLU A 87 -8.98 0.28 -31.77
N LEU A 88 -7.85 0.65 -31.19
CA LEU A 88 -7.03 1.79 -31.65
C LEU A 88 -6.45 1.57 -33.06
N ILE A 89 -6.02 0.33 -33.38
CA ILE A 89 -5.60 -0.03 -34.76
C ILE A 89 -6.80 0.15 -35.74
N GLN A 90 -8.02 -0.22 -35.37
CA GLN A 90 -9.19 -0.02 -36.21
C GLN A 90 -9.54 1.48 -36.39
N GLN A 91 -9.14 2.33 -35.45
CA GLN A 91 -9.27 3.79 -35.53
C GLN A 91 -8.14 4.44 -36.34
N GLY A 92 -7.12 3.67 -36.75
CA GLY A 92 -6.05 4.13 -37.64
C GLY A 92 -4.69 4.33 -36.99
N HIS A 93 -4.55 4.10 -35.70
CA HIS A 93 -3.27 4.21 -34.97
C HIS A 93 -2.27 3.14 -35.41
N GLN A 94 -0.99 3.52 -35.45
CA GLN A 94 0.11 2.66 -35.85
C GLN A 94 1.04 2.41 -34.65
N PHE A 95 1.00 1.20 -34.14
CA PHE A 95 1.83 0.79 -33.02
C PHE A 95 3.25 0.42 -33.46
N LYS A 96 4.25 0.87 -32.70
CA LYS A 96 5.66 0.60 -32.90
C LYS A 96 6.19 -0.50 -31.96
N THR A 97 5.48 -0.77 -30.86
CA THR A 97 5.86 -1.70 -29.80
C THR A 97 4.75 -2.71 -29.55
N GLU A 98 5.05 -3.76 -28.80
CA GLU A 98 4.06 -4.71 -28.29
C GLU A 98 3.72 -4.45 -26.80
N THR A 99 4.24 -3.36 -26.23
CA THR A 99 4.04 -3.00 -24.82
C THR A 99 2.62 -2.52 -24.55
N ASP A 100 2.20 -2.66 -23.33
CA ASP A 100 0.96 -2.11 -22.80
C ASP A 100 0.99 -0.58 -22.61
N THR A 101 2.19 0.02 -22.54
CA THR A 101 2.38 1.47 -22.39
C THR A 101 1.84 2.26 -23.60
N GLU A 102 2.04 1.75 -24.82
CA GLU A 102 1.70 2.47 -26.05
C GLU A 102 0.20 2.70 -26.21
N VAL A 103 -0.64 1.77 -25.68
CA VAL A 103 -2.10 1.96 -25.73
C VAL A 103 -2.56 3.18 -24.93
N ILE A 104 -1.82 3.60 -23.90
CA ILE A 104 -2.18 4.77 -23.09
C ILE A 104 -2.01 6.06 -23.91
N VAL A 105 -0.93 6.13 -24.70
CA VAL A 105 -0.62 7.30 -25.54
C VAL A 105 -1.72 7.49 -26.59
N HIS A 106 -2.02 6.45 -27.36
CA HIS A 106 -3.05 6.53 -28.40
C HIS A 106 -4.45 6.72 -27.82
N LEU A 107 -4.75 6.12 -26.68
CA LEU A 107 -6.02 6.34 -25.99
C LEU A 107 -6.15 7.80 -25.49
N TYR A 108 -5.03 8.43 -25.07
CA TYR A 108 -5.01 9.85 -24.72
C TYR A 108 -5.26 10.75 -25.94
N GLU A 109 -4.74 10.41 -27.12
CA GLU A 109 -5.03 11.16 -28.36
C GLU A 109 -6.52 11.16 -28.67
N GLU A 110 -7.22 10.03 -28.52
CA GLU A 110 -8.63 9.86 -28.79
C GLU A 110 -9.54 10.50 -27.72
N GLN A 111 -9.20 10.35 -26.43
CA GLN A 111 -10.12 10.66 -25.33
C GLN A 111 -9.58 11.70 -24.34
N GLY A 112 -8.36 12.22 -24.58
CA GLY A 112 -7.72 13.13 -23.65
C GLY A 112 -7.60 12.55 -22.24
N THR A 113 -7.86 13.34 -21.22
CA THR A 113 -7.72 12.92 -19.81
C THR A 113 -8.74 11.86 -19.38
N ALA A 114 -9.80 11.62 -20.17
CA ALA A 114 -10.78 10.55 -19.90
C ALA A 114 -10.23 9.14 -20.20
N CYS A 115 -9.08 9.02 -20.87
CA CYS A 115 -8.45 7.74 -21.19
C CYS A 115 -8.28 6.82 -19.97
N VAL A 116 -8.05 7.38 -18.78
CA VAL A 116 -7.89 6.61 -17.51
C VAL A 116 -9.12 5.76 -17.16
N GLU A 117 -10.30 6.15 -17.61
CA GLU A 117 -11.54 5.44 -17.32
C GLU A 117 -11.64 4.09 -18.05
N ARG A 118 -10.94 3.98 -19.21
CA ARG A 118 -10.85 2.77 -20.02
C ARG A 118 -9.78 1.77 -19.55
N LEU A 119 -8.81 2.23 -18.75
CA LEU A 119 -7.69 1.41 -18.34
C LEU A 119 -8.09 0.42 -17.24
N ARG A 120 -7.78 -0.86 -17.41
CA ARG A 120 -7.87 -1.91 -16.40
C ARG A 120 -6.47 -2.34 -16.01
N GLY A 121 -5.97 -1.82 -14.90
CA GLY A 121 -4.57 -2.01 -14.53
C GLY A 121 -4.21 -1.43 -13.17
N MET A 122 -2.94 -1.51 -12.85
CA MET A 122 -2.26 -0.81 -11.78
C MET A 122 -1.28 0.17 -12.40
N PHE A 123 -1.35 1.45 -12.06
CA PHE A 123 -0.54 2.43 -12.75
C PHE A 123 -0.32 3.74 -12.00
N ALA A 124 0.83 4.34 -12.29
CA ALA A 124 1.11 5.74 -12.15
C ALA A 124 1.83 6.19 -13.43
N PHE A 125 1.33 7.21 -14.10
CA PHE A 125 1.95 7.70 -15.32
C PHE A 125 1.93 9.22 -15.43
N ALA A 126 2.78 9.73 -16.30
CA ALA A 126 2.79 11.12 -16.72
C ALA A 126 2.87 11.23 -18.24
N ILE A 127 1.98 12.02 -18.82
CA ILE A 127 1.94 12.36 -20.25
C ILE A 127 2.26 13.82 -20.41
N TRP A 128 3.23 14.13 -21.29
CA TRP A 128 3.49 15.47 -21.80
C TRP A 128 2.89 15.61 -23.20
N ASP A 129 1.97 16.56 -23.35
CA ASP A 129 1.36 16.95 -24.63
C ASP A 129 2.02 18.26 -25.11
N GLU A 130 2.88 18.16 -26.10
CA GLU A 130 3.62 19.30 -26.63
C GLU A 130 2.74 20.34 -27.32
N ARG A 131 1.67 19.89 -27.97
CA ARG A 131 0.75 20.81 -28.68
C ARG A 131 -0.04 21.68 -27.71
N ARG A 132 -0.42 21.10 -26.55
CA ARG A 132 -1.19 21.79 -25.50
C ARG A 132 -0.31 22.41 -24.43
N GLN A 133 0.99 22.12 -24.42
CA GLN A 133 1.91 22.48 -23.32
C GLN A 133 1.34 22.04 -21.96
N ARG A 134 0.92 20.78 -21.90
CA ARG A 134 0.17 20.18 -20.77
C ARG A 134 0.89 18.98 -20.23
N LEU A 135 1.04 18.93 -18.91
CA LEU A 135 1.41 17.72 -18.20
C LEU A 135 0.15 17.10 -17.59
N PHE A 136 -0.11 15.84 -17.94
CA PHE A 136 -1.21 15.03 -17.40
C PHE A 136 -0.64 13.89 -16.60
N ILE A 137 -0.98 13.79 -15.31
CA ILE A 137 -0.56 12.69 -14.42
C ILE A 137 -1.78 11.95 -13.88
N ALA A 138 -1.66 10.63 -13.70
CA ALA A 138 -2.75 9.82 -13.17
C ALA A 138 -2.24 8.66 -12.31
N ARG A 139 -3.06 8.27 -11.34
CA ARG A 139 -2.82 7.14 -10.44
C ARG A 139 -4.00 6.18 -10.48
N ASP A 140 -3.74 4.87 -10.41
CA ASP A 140 -4.75 3.83 -10.51
C ASP A 140 -5.85 3.91 -9.44
N ARG A 141 -6.95 3.20 -9.68
CA ARG A 141 -8.20 3.26 -8.90
C ARG A 141 -8.03 2.97 -7.41
N LEU A 142 -7.13 2.06 -7.05
CA LEU A 142 -6.90 1.64 -5.66
C LEU A 142 -5.55 2.11 -5.10
N GLY A 143 -4.73 2.81 -5.92
CA GLY A 143 -3.44 3.35 -5.50
C GLY A 143 -2.35 2.30 -5.34
N GLN A 144 -2.36 1.27 -6.20
CA GLN A 144 -1.37 0.20 -6.19
C GLN A 144 0.03 0.73 -6.51
N LYS A 145 0.13 1.70 -7.45
CA LYS A 145 1.41 2.33 -7.77
C LYS A 145 1.53 3.69 -7.08
N PRO A 146 2.71 4.04 -6.53
CA PRO A 146 2.93 5.30 -5.84
C PRO A 146 3.11 6.45 -6.83
N LEU A 147 2.67 7.67 -6.43
CA LEU A 147 2.91 8.90 -7.16
C LEU A 147 2.96 10.09 -6.21
N PHE A 148 4.14 10.69 -6.09
CA PHE A 148 4.38 11.93 -5.36
C PHE A 148 4.47 13.11 -6.33
N TYR A 149 4.07 14.29 -5.87
CA TYR A 149 4.25 15.54 -6.61
C TYR A 149 4.54 16.71 -5.68
N ARG A 150 5.17 17.74 -6.25
CA ARG A 150 5.40 19.03 -5.61
C ARG A 150 5.12 20.12 -6.63
N GLN A 151 4.23 21.05 -6.28
CA GLN A 151 3.98 22.26 -7.05
C GLN A 151 4.75 23.43 -6.43
N GLU A 152 5.54 24.09 -7.23
CA GLU A 152 6.16 25.38 -6.94
C GLU A 152 5.51 26.46 -7.83
N ALA A 153 5.87 27.72 -7.67
CA ALA A 153 5.16 28.82 -8.33
C ALA A 153 4.98 28.64 -9.86
N ASP A 154 5.99 28.11 -10.55
CA ASP A 154 6.05 27.96 -12.00
C ASP A 154 6.40 26.53 -12.46
N ARG A 155 6.46 25.58 -11.54
CA ARG A 155 6.92 24.22 -11.82
C ARG A 155 6.09 23.18 -11.09
N LEU A 156 5.80 22.06 -11.76
CA LEU A 156 5.33 20.82 -11.17
C LEU A 156 6.40 19.75 -11.32
N SER A 157 6.79 19.14 -10.21
CA SER A 157 7.69 17.98 -10.18
C SER A 157 6.93 16.76 -9.68
N PHE A 158 7.22 15.57 -10.22
CA PHE A 158 6.59 14.32 -9.81
C PHE A 158 7.60 13.16 -9.80
N ALA A 159 7.31 12.13 -9.02
CA ALA A 159 8.12 10.91 -8.97
C ALA A 159 7.33 9.75 -8.35
N SER A 160 7.80 8.52 -8.55
CA SER A 160 7.26 7.33 -7.86
C SER A 160 7.58 7.33 -6.37
N GLU A 161 8.73 7.86 -5.96
CA GLU A 161 9.20 7.87 -4.58
C GLU A 161 9.67 9.28 -4.18
N LEU A 162 9.44 9.65 -2.90
CA LEU A 162 9.75 10.99 -2.37
C LEU A 162 11.23 11.32 -2.49
N LYS A 163 12.13 10.35 -2.20
CA LYS A 163 13.59 10.55 -2.28
C LYS A 163 14.06 11.00 -3.65
N SER A 164 13.32 10.68 -4.71
CA SER A 164 13.61 11.15 -6.06
C SER A 164 13.38 12.66 -6.20
N LEU A 165 12.32 13.20 -5.62
CA LEU A 165 12.05 14.64 -5.57
C LEU A 165 13.09 15.40 -4.73
N LEU A 166 13.62 14.73 -3.69
CA LEU A 166 14.65 15.32 -2.83
C LEU A 166 16.04 15.41 -3.49
N GLN A 167 16.24 14.82 -4.67
CA GLN A 167 17.43 15.01 -5.50
C GLN A 167 17.42 16.34 -6.27
N ILE A 168 16.30 17.06 -6.30
CA ILE A 168 16.23 18.37 -6.93
C ILE A 168 17.08 19.37 -6.12
N PRO A 169 18.01 20.10 -6.75
CA PRO A 169 18.83 21.08 -6.05
C PRO A 169 17.97 22.09 -5.28
N GLY A 170 18.26 22.29 -3.99
CA GLY A 170 17.48 23.20 -3.14
C GLY A 170 16.12 22.66 -2.71
N ALA A 171 15.87 21.34 -2.83
CA ALA A 171 14.65 20.71 -2.33
C ALA A 171 14.45 21.02 -0.84
N ASP A 172 13.27 21.55 -0.51
CA ASP A 172 12.91 21.84 0.88
C ASP A 172 12.68 20.52 1.64
N ARG A 173 13.27 20.40 2.83
CA ARG A 173 13.15 19.24 3.71
C ARG A 173 12.45 19.61 5.02
N THR A 174 11.68 20.68 5.03
CA THR A 174 10.92 21.09 6.23
C THR A 174 9.84 20.06 6.53
N VAL A 175 9.89 19.51 7.74
CA VAL A 175 8.90 18.50 8.19
C VAL A 175 7.56 19.15 8.43
N ASP A 176 6.49 18.44 8.09
CA ASP A 176 5.12 18.83 8.43
C ASP A 176 4.72 18.25 9.80
N PRO A 177 4.49 19.07 10.84
CA PRO A 177 4.01 18.58 12.14
C PRO A 177 2.71 17.79 12.07
N HIS A 178 1.80 18.16 11.16
CA HIS A 178 0.54 17.44 10.98
C HIS A 178 0.78 16.01 10.44
N ALA A 179 1.77 15.85 9.56
CA ALA A 179 2.15 14.54 9.05
C ALA A 179 2.77 13.63 10.13
N ILE A 180 3.48 14.19 11.11
CA ILE A 180 3.94 13.43 12.29
C ILE A 180 2.76 12.96 13.13
N ASP A 181 1.75 13.82 13.38
CA ASP A 181 0.55 13.43 14.14
C ASP A 181 -0.25 12.34 13.41
N LEU A 182 -0.41 12.45 12.08
CA LEU A 182 -1.01 11.42 11.23
C LEU A 182 -0.23 10.11 11.30
N PHE A 183 1.10 10.16 11.20
CA PHE A 183 1.95 8.97 11.28
C PHE A 183 1.79 8.24 12.63
N LEU A 184 1.78 8.96 13.74
CA LEU A 184 1.58 8.34 15.06
C LEU A 184 0.17 7.76 15.22
N ALA A 185 -0.84 8.39 14.62
CA ALA A 185 -2.21 7.87 14.63
C ALA A 185 -2.32 6.55 13.85
N TYR A 186 -1.71 6.47 12.65
CA TYR A 186 -1.96 5.42 11.65
C TYR A 186 -0.79 4.48 11.39
N GLN A 187 0.44 4.80 11.81
CA GLN A 187 1.72 4.14 11.46
C GLN A 187 2.22 4.44 10.04
N TYR A 188 1.56 5.31 9.30
CA TYR A 188 1.95 5.81 7.98
C TYR A 188 1.47 7.25 7.81
N VAL A 189 2.04 7.97 6.87
CA VAL A 189 1.51 9.27 6.45
C VAL A 189 0.48 9.02 5.34
N PRO A 190 -0.82 9.33 5.55
CA PRO A 190 -1.84 9.06 4.54
C PRO A 190 -1.78 10.05 3.38
N HIS A 191 -2.33 9.66 2.20
CA HIS A 191 -2.59 10.63 1.15
C HIS A 191 -3.65 11.67 1.59
N PRO A 192 -3.65 12.91 1.09
CA PRO A 192 -2.70 13.48 0.14
C PRO A 192 -1.40 13.98 0.79
N TRP A 193 -1.25 13.86 2.13
CA TRP A 193 -0.08 14.38 2.86
C TRP A 193 1.20 13.60 2.54
N SER A 194 2.30 14.28 2.74
CA SER A 194 3.65 13.72 2.84
C SER A 194 4.28 14.20 4.15
N ILE A 195 5.31 13.51 4.60
CA ILE A 195 6.06 13.89 5.80
C ILE A 195 6.74 15.26 5.67
N LEU A 196 6.96 15.76 4.47
CA LEU A 196 7.59 17.04 4.18
C LEU A 196 6.57 18.05 3.64
N LYS A 197 6.68 19.32 4.09
CA LYS A 197 5.81 20.42 3.65
C LYS A 197 5.93 20.67 2.15
N GLY A 198 4.78 20.85 1.49
CA GLY A 198 4.70 21.16 0.06
C GLY A 198 4.89 19.95 -0.86
N TYR A 199 5.13 18.76 -0.33
CA TYR A 199 5.09 17.50 -1.06
C TYR A 199 3.74 16.81 -0.83
N HIS A 200 3.22 16.17 -1.85
CA HIS A 200 1.92 15.53 -1.80
C HIS A 200 1.93 14.18 -2.49
N LYS A 201 1.04 13.28 -2.06
CA LYS A 201 0.71 12.04 -2.77
C LYS A 201 -0.53 12.27 -3.61
N LEU A 202 -0.49 11.91 -4.89
CA LEU A 202 -1.72 11.89 -5.68
C LEU A 202 -2.62 10.79 -5.12
N PRO A 203 -3.86 11.09 -4.67
CA PRO A 203 -4.72 10.09 -4.08
C PRO A 203 -5.12 9.00 -5.08
N PRO A 204 -5.50 7.78 -4.62
CA PRO A 204 -6.06 6.73 -5.48
C PRO A 204 -7.23 7.23 -6.33
N ALA A 205 -7.34 6.74 -7.57
CA ALA A 205 -8.39 7.12 -8.51
C ALA A 205 -8.41 8.61 -8.87
N HIS A 206 -7.26 9.30 -8.79
CA HIS A 206 -7.17 10.71 -9.18
C HIS A 206 -6.31 10.88 -10.43
N ARG A 207 -6.71 11.87 -11.20
CA ARG A 207 -5.94 12.44 -12.31
C ARG A 207 -5.65 13.90 -12.02
N ALA A 208 -4.55 14.42 -12.55
CA ALA A 208 -4.21 15.81 -12.41
C ALA A 208 -3.68 16.37 -13.73
N VAL A 209 -4.05 17.61 -14.01
CA VAL A 209 -3.64 18.36 -15.20
C VAL A 209 -2.91 19.62 -14.75
N TYR A 210 -1.67 19.77 -15.21
CA TYR A 210 -0.91 20.99 -15.03
C TYR A 210 -0.77 21.69 -16.37
N GLU A 211 -1.36 22.88 -16.46
CA GLU A 211 -1.40 23.70 -17.68
C GLU A 211 -1.43 25.17 -17.29
N ASN A 212 -0.67 26.01 -17.98
CA ASN A 212 -0.60 27.47 -17.72
C ASN A 212 -0.28 27.81 -16.24
N GLY A 213 0.58 27.02 -15.57
CA GLY A 213 0.96 27.23 -14.17
C GLY A 213 -0.09 26.79 -13.15
N GLN A 214 -1.20 26.22 -13.58
CA GLN A 214 -2.28 25.75 -12.71
C GLN A 214 -2.38 24.24 -12.67
N LEU A 215 -2.49 23.69 -11.47
CA LEU A 215 -2.72 22.27 -11.22
C LEU A 215 -4.19 22.04 -10.86
N GLN A 216 -4.86 21.20 -11.63
CA GLN A 216 -6.23 20.77 -11.37
C GLN A 216 -6.21 19.27 -11.05
N ILE A 217 -6.77 18.88 -9.90
CA ILE A 217 -6.83 17.48 -9.45
C ILE A 217 -8.29 17.04 -9.40
N GLU A 218 -8.59 15.89 -10.00
CA GLU A 218 -9.95 15.38 -10.10
C GLU A 218 -9.97 13.87 -9.82
N ARG A 219 -10.99 13.42 -9.07
CA ARG A 219 -11.26 12.00 -8.85
C ARG A 219 -12.05 11.45 -10.04
N TYR A 220 -11.53 10.41 -10.72
CA TYR A 220 -12.18 9.82 -11.90
C TYR A 220 -12.97 8.53 -11.59
N TRP A 221 -12.80 7.93 -10.41
CA TRP A 221 -13.51 6.71 -10.00
C TRP A 221 -13.74 6.66 -8.49
N THR A 222 -14.86 6.05 -8.08
CA THR A 222 -15.21 5.80 -6.68
C THR A 222 -15.77 4.38 -6.57
N PRO A 223 -15.32 3.56 -5.59
CA PRO A 223 -15.94 2.26 -5.36
C PRO A 223 -17.43 2.43 -5.03
N PRO A 224 -18.34 1.62 -5.63
CA PRO A 224 -19.78 1.84 -5.56
C PRO A 224 -20.40 1.36 -4.24
N TYR A 225 -19.85 1.79 -3.10
CA TYR A 225 -20.39 1.47 -1.79
C TYR A 225 -21.69 2.23 -1.46
N GLN A 226 -21.95 3.35 -2.12
CA GLN A 226 -23.04 4.27 -1.77
C GLN A 226 -24.42 3.74 -2.15
N HIS A 227 -24.56 3.01 -3.25
CA HIS A 227 -25.86 2.62 -3.81
C HIS A 227 -25.91 1.15 -4.22
N PRO A 228 -26.00 0.20 -3.25
CA PRO A 228 -26.01 -1.23 -3.57
C PRO A 228 -27.29 -1.68 -4.24
N GLU A 229 -28.45 -1.08 -3.84
CA GLU A 229 -29.76 -1.55 -4.27
C GLU A 229 -30.18 -1.02 -5.65
N THR A 230 -29.56 0.06 -6.11
CA THR A 230 -29.84 0.70 -7.40
C THR A 230 -28.80 0.38 -8.47
N ASN A 231 -27.79 -0.42 -8.14
CA ASN A 231 -26.75 -0.78 -9.11
C ASN A 231 -27.32 -1.83 -10.08
N SER A 232 -27.88 -1.35 -11.21
CA SER A 232 -28.40 -2.17 -12.31
C SER A 232 -27.35 -3.13 -12.90
N GLN A 233 -26.08 -2.90 -12.60
CA GLN A 233 -24.95 -3.73 -13.05
C GLN A 233 -24.92 -5.10 -12.37
N PHE A 234 -25.46 -5.23 -11.14
CA PHE A 234 -25.43 -6.48 -10.35
C PHE A 234 -26.84 -6.89 -9.89
N PRO A 235 -27.71 -7.39 -10.79
CA PRO A 235 -29.11 -7.71 -10.49
C PRO A 235 -29.27 -9.04 -9.71
N PHE A 236 -28.22 -9.47 -9.00
CA PHE A 236 -28.16 -10.78 -8.34
C PHE A 236 -29.01 -10.83 -7.07
N GLN A 237 -29.84 -11.86 -6.94
CA GLN A 237 -30.75 -12.05 -5.81
C GLN A 237 -30.38 -13.24 -4.91
N SER A 238 -29.65 -14.22 -5.43
CA SER A 238 -29.26 -15.43 -4.70
C SER A 238 -27.75 -15.49 -4.43
N VAL A 239 -27.34 -16.26 -3.42
CA VAL A 239 -25.93 -16.50 -3.12
C VAL A 239 -25.22 -17.19 -4.29
N ASP A 240 -25.92 -18.10 -5.00
CA ASP A 240 -25.32 -18.83 -6.12
C ASP A 240 -24.98 -17.91 -7.29
N GLN A 241 -25.82 -16.90 -7.57
CA GLN A 241 -25.54 -15.90 -8.59
C GLN A 241 -24.32 -15.04 -8.22
N TRP A 242 -24.23 -14.62 -6.95
CA TRP A 242 -23.07 -13.89 -6.46
C TRP A 242 -21.79 -14.73 -6.50
N SER A 243 -21.87 -16.02 -6.13
CA SER A 243 -20.74 -16.96 -6.17
C SER A 243 -20.27 -17.21 -7.61
N ALA A 244 -21.20 -17.41 -8.55
CA ALA A 244 -20.87 -17.60 -9.95
C ALA A 244 -20.16 -16.36 -10.53
N ALA A 245 -20.73 -15.17 -10.32
CA ALA A 245 -20.14 -13.91 -10.77
C ALA A 245 -18.77 -13.67 -10.14
N LEU A 246 -18.60 -13.95 -8.85
CA LEU A 246 -17.32 -13.80 -8.16
C LEU A 246 -16.27 -14.76 -8.72
N ARG A 247 -16.62 -16.01 -8.95
CA ARG A 247 -15.70 -17.00 -9.53
C ARG A 247 -15.27 -16.57 -10.94
N GLU A 248 -16.20 -16.17 -11.79
CA GLU A 248 -15.91 -15.69 -13.14
C GLU A 248 -15.00 -14.46 -13.11
N THR A 249 -15.39 -13.42 -12.38
CA THR A 249 -14.65 -12.14 -12.33
C THR A 249 -13.25 -12.31 -11.75
N LEU A 250 -13.07 -13.09 -10.67
CA LEU A 250 -11.75 -13.31 -10.06
C LEU A 250 -10.89 -14.23 -10.93
N THR A 251 -11.46 -15.24 -11.58
CA THR A 251 -10.75 -16.11 -12.53
C THR A 251 -10.21 -15.30 -13.71
N GLU A 252 -11.03 -14.42 -14.28
CA GLU A 252 -10.60 -13.51 -15.34
C GLU A 252 -9.53 -12.55 -14.86
N SER A 253 -9.68 -12.00 -13.65
CA SER A 253 -8.67 -11.12 -13.04
C SER A 253 -7.31 -11.81 -12.88
N VAL A 254 -7.28 -13.07 -12.47
CA VAL A 254 -6.04 -13.87 -12.41
C VAL A 254 -5.49 -14.08 -13.81
N ARG A 255 -6.33 -14.51 -14.75
CA ARG A 255 -5.92 -14.84 -16.13
C ARG A 255 -5.19 -13.68 -16.82
N ILE A 256 -5.73 -12.46 -16.72
CA ILE A 256 -5.11 -11.30 -17.37
C ILE A 256 -3.81 -10.85 -16.67
N ARG A 257 -3.68 -11.10 -15.35
CA ARG A 257 -2.47 -10.79 -14.56
C ARG A 257 -1.37 -11.84 -14.68
N MET A 258 -1.65 -13.00 -15.28
CA MET A 258 -0.63 -13.99 -15.63
C MET A 258 0.10 -13.66 -16.94
N ARG A 259 -0.29 -12.63 -17.68
CA ARG A 259 0.43 -12.18 -18.90
C ARG A 259 1.79 -11.63 -18.51
N SER A 260 2.84 -12.25 -18.99
CA SER A 260 4.22 -11.88 -18.70
C SER A 260 5.17 -12.57 -19.67
N ASP A 261 6.19 -11.86 -20.14
CA ASP A 261 7.29 -12.42 -20.95
C ASP A 261 8.47 -12.90 -20.07
N VAL A 262 8.34 -12.74 -18.75
CA VAL A 262 9.32 -13.17 -17.73
C VAL A 262 8.70 -14.19 -16.78
N PRO A 263 9.51 -14.97 -16.02
CA PRO A 263 9.01 -15.93 -15.06
C PRO A 263 8.10 -15.27 -14.01
N LEU A 264 6.99 -15.94 -13.70
CA LEU A 264 6.02 -15.50 -12.70
C LEU A 264 5.70 -16.60 -11.70
N GLY A 265 5.31 -16.19 -10.48
CA GLY A 265 4.91 -17.08 -9.39
C GLY A 265 3.82 -16.45 -8.50
N ALA A 266 3.63 -16.98 -7.31
CA ALA A 266 2.68 -16.46 -6.33
C ALA A 266 3.20 -16.53 -4.90
N PHE A 267 2.84 -15.55 -4.08
CA PHE A 267 2.99 -15.65 -2.63
C PHE A 267 1.93 -16.59 -2.06
N LEU A 268 2.35 -17.56 -1.26
CA LEU A 268 1.47 -18.56 -0.67
C LEU A 268 1.68 -18.65 0.84
N SER A 269 0.84 -17.96 1.61
CA SER A 269 0.87 -17.96 3.08
C SER A 269 0.04 -19.08 3.71
N GLY A 270 -0.66 -19.88 2.91
CA GLY A 270 -1.69 -20.81 3.40
C GLY A 270 -2.90 -20.08 4.01
N GLY A 271 -3.14 -18.82 3.62
CA GLY A 271 -4.38 -18.10 3.86
C GLY A 271 -5.40 -18.35 2.75
N ILE A 272 -6.67 -18.04 2.99
CA ILE A 272 -7.76 -18.21 2.00
C ILE A 272 -7.41 -17.51 0.68
N ASP A 273 -7.04 -16.23 0.74
CA ASP A 273 -6.82 -15.39 -0.45
C ASP A 273 -5.67 -15.90 -1.30
N SER A 274 -4.48 -16.09 -0.70
CA SER A 274 -3.30 -16.54 -1.42
C SER A 274 -3.48 -17.96 -1.99
N THR A 275 -4.22 -18.82 -1.28
CA THR A 275 -4.51 -20.18 -1.76
C THR A 275 -5.46 -20.16 -2.95
N ILE A 276 -6.50 -19.30 -2.94
CA ILE A 276 -7.41 -19.13 -4.08
C ILE A 276 -6.61 -18.62 -5.31
N ILE A 277 -5.77 -17.60 -5.14
CA ILE A 277 -4.98 -17.07 -6.26
C ILE A 277 -4.04 -18.13 -6.83
N ALA A 278 -3.28 -18.82 -5.98
CA ALA A 278 -2.37 -19.89 -6.42
C ALA A 278 -3.15 -21.04 -7.10
N GLY A 279 -4.33 -21.41 -6.56
CA GLY A 279 -5.17 -22.46 -7.15
C GLY A 279 -5.74 -22.08 -8.52
N LEU A 280 -6.19 -20.83 -8.68
CA LEU A 280 -6.66 -20.34 -10.00
C LEU A 280 -5.50 -20.28 -11.01
N MET A 281 -4.32 -19.82 -10.60
CA MET A 281 -3.13 -19.83 -11.45
C MET A 281 -2.77 -21.26 -11.90
N GLN A 282 -2.74 -22.20 -10.95
CA GLN A 282 -2.40 -23.60 -11.25
C GLN A 282 -3.42 -24.24 -12.19
N GLY A 283 -4.72 -23.92 -12.03
CA GLY A 283 -5.78 -24.40 -12.92
C GLY A 283 -5.68 -23.87 -14.37
N MET A 284 -4.90 -22.83 -14.62
CA MET A 284 -4.66 -22.22 -15.94
C MET A 284 -3.29 -22.53 -16.51
N SER A 285 -2.42 -23.20 -15.74
CA SER A 285 -1.03 -23.48 -16.11
C SER A 285 -0.84 -24.96 -16.38
N ASP A 286 -0.18 -25.27 -17.50
CA ASP A 286 0.24 -26.64 -17.87
C ASP A 286 1.48 -27.12 -17.08
N ARG A 287 2.11 -26.23 -16.32
CA ARG A 287 3.28 -26.52 -15.49
C ARG A 287 3.01 -26.15 -14.03
N PRO A 288 3.69 -26.78 -13.07
CA PRO A 288 3.61 -26.35 -11.68
C PRO A 288 3.97 -24.87 -11.53
N VAL A 289 3.08 -24.12 -10.91
CA VAL A 289 3.29 -22.69 -10.60
C VAL A 289 4.26 -22.56 -9.44
N HIS A 290 5.28 -21.72 -9.57
CA HIS A 290 6.18 -21.41 -8.45
C HIS A 290 5.43 -20.67 -7.36
N THR A 291 5.48 -21.19 -6.14
CA THR A 291 4.85 -20.54 -4.98
C THR A 291 5.86 -20.35 -3.86
N PHE A 292 5.77 -19.22 -3.15
CA PHE A 292 6.78 -18.80 -2.18
C PHE A 292 6.16 -18.52 -0.82
N SER A 293 6.81 -19.02 0.24
CA SER A 293 6.47 -18.68 1.62
C SER A 293 7.72 -18.48 2.47
N ILE A 294 7.58 -17.63 3.50
CA ILE A 294 8.59 -17.52 4.55
C ILE A 294 8.01 -17.92 5.89
N GLY A 295 8.86 -18.42 6.76
CA GLY A 295 8.54 -18.68 8.15
C GLY A 295 9.61 -18.13 9.08
N PHE A 296 9.27 -18.09 10.37
CA PHE A 296 10.15 -17.65 11.43
C PHE A 296 10.47 -18.83 12.37
N PRO A 297 11.61 -18.79 13.09
CA PRO A 297 11.93 -19.80 14.12
C PRO A 297 10.88 -19.88 15.23
N VAL A 298 10.13 -18.78 15.45
CA VAL A 298 9.09 -18.70 16.49
C VAL A 298 7.78 -19.29 15.97
N LYS A 299 7.39 -20.47 16.47
CA LYS A 299 6.18 -21.22 16.02
C LYS A 299 4.89 -20.39 15.96
N GLN A 300 4.73 -19.36 16.78
CA GLN A 300 3.52 -18.53 16.81
C GLN A 300 3.35 -17.65 15.55
N PHE A 301 4.42 -17.48 14.77
CA PHE A 301 4.47 -16.66 13.54
C PHE A 301 4.78 -17.52 12.30
N ASP A 302 4.88 -18.84 12.42
CA ASP A 302 5.21 -19.74 11.31
C ASP A 302 3.94 -20.34 10.70
N GLU A 303 3.64 -19.90 9.47
CA GLU A 303 2.47 -20.37 8.69
C GLU A 303 2.84 -21.41 7.63
N ARG A 304 4.12 -21.80 7.48
CA ARG A 304 4.60 -22.70 6.42
C ARG A 304 3.88 -24.03 6.36
N SER A 305 3.44 -24.57 7.50
CA SER A 305 2.69 -25.83 7.50
C SER A 305 1.41 -25.77 6.68
N TYR A 306 0.68 -24.65 6.73
CA TYR A 306 -0.53 -24.42 5.95
C TYR A 306 -0.21 -24.13 4.48
N ALA A 307 0.86 -23.37 4.23
CA ALA A 307 1.32 -23.10 2.86
C ALA A 307 1.70 -24.42 2.15
N ARG A 308 2.44 -25.30 2.83
CA ARG A 308 2.82 -26.63 2.33
C ARG A 308 1.62 -27.53 2.05
N GLU A 309 0.61 -27.51 2.92
CA GLU A 309 -0.63 -28.27 2.72
C GLU A 309 -1.37 -27.78 1.49
N ALA A 310 -1.51 -26.45 1.33
CA ALA A 310 -2.11 -25.84 0.15
C ALA A 310 -1.34 -26.18 -1.12
N ALA A 311 -0.03 -26.00 -1.13
CA ALA A 311 0.84 -26.31 -2.25
C ALA A 311 0.75 -27.78 -2.70
N LYS A 312 0.72 -28.70 -1.74
CA LYS A 312 0.57 -30.14 -2.01
C LYS A 312 -0.79 -30.45 -2.65
N MET A 313 -1.87 -29.83 -2.16
CA MET A 313 -3.21 -30.05 -2.71
C MET A 313 -3.33 -29.47 -4.13
N LEU A 314 -2.74 -28.30 -4.36
CA LEU A 314 -2.81 -27.60 -5.64
C LEU A 314 -1.80 -28.14 -6.68
N GLY A 315 -0.76 -28.87 -6.24
CA GLY A 315 0.29 -29.38 -7.13
C GLY A 315 1.27 -28.30 -7.60
N THR A 316 1.49 -27.24 -6.81
CA THR A 316 2.44 -26.16 -7.12
C THR A 316 3.89 -26.56 -6.77
N ASP A 317 4.86 -25.91 -7.43
CA ASP A 317 6.28 -25.98 -7.06
C ASP A 317 6.56 -24.98 -5.94
N HIS A 318 6.66 -25.49 -4.71
CA HIS A 318 6.62 -24.66 -3.50
C HIS A 318 7.98 -24.48 -2.85
N HIS A 319 8.41 -23.21 -2.73
CA HIS A 319 9.65 -22.80 -2.11
C HIS A 319 9.40 -22.19 -0.73
N GLU A 320 10.04 -22.78 0.30
CA GLU A 320 9.92 -22.32 1.68
C GLU A 320 11.26 -21.81 2.20
N TYR A 321 11.24 -20.61 2.79
CA TYR A 321 12.42 -20.02 3.40
C TYR A 321 12.20 -19.75 4.88
N VAL A 322 13.25 -19.95 5.68
CA VAL A 322 13.27 -19.55 7.10
C VAL A 322 14.05 -18.26 7.19
N VAL A 323 13.41 -17.23 7.69
CA VAL A 323 14.04 -15.93 7.88
C VAL A 323 14.38 -15.78 9.36
N GLU A 324 15.68 -15.64 9.65
CA GLU A 324 16.16 -15.16 10.93
C GLU A 324 16.29 -13.63 10.80
N PRO A 325 15.40 -12.86 11.42
CA PRO A 325 15.41 -11.45 11.22
C PRO A 325 16.62 -10.81 11.90
N ALA A 326 17.60 -10.43 11.11
CA ALA A 326 18.63 -9.46 11.51
C ALA A 326 17.97 -8.07 11.56
N ALA A 327 17.10 -7.86 12.55
CA ALA A 327 16.25 -6.67 12.63
C ALA A 327 17.08 -5.38 12.61
N LEU A 328 18.25 -5.39 13.25
CA LEU A 328 19.17 -4.24 13.31
C LEU A 328 19.68 -3.81 11.94
N GLU A 329 19.98 -4.75 11.05
CA GLU A 329 20.53 -4.46 9.73
C GLU A 329 19.43 -3.99 8.74
N MET A 330 18.19 -4.47 8.97
CA MET A 330 17.07 -4.11 8.11
C MET A 330 16.50 -2.72 8.38
N LEU A 331 16.62 -2.19 9.60
CA LEU A 331 15.99 -0.92 9.99
C LEU A 331 16.43 0.29 9.14
N PRO A 332 17.72 0.54 8.88
CA PRO A 332 18.14 1.66 8.03
C PRO A 332 17.66 1.48 6.58
N ARG A 333 17.59 0.24 6.09
CA ARG A 333 17.12 -0.07 4.74
C ARG A 333 15.62 0.19 4.60
N LEU A 334 14.84 -0.20 5.60
CA LEU A 334 13.41 0.13 5.65
C LEU A 334 13.21 1.64 5.58
N ALA A 335 13.91 2.40 6.43
CA ALA A 335 13.82 3.86 6.43
C ALA A 335 14.13 4.44 5.04
N TRP A 336 15.21 3.97 4.39
CA TRP A 336 15.61 4.47 3.07
C TRP A 336 14.63 4.13 1.96
N HIS A 337 14.13 2.87 1.90
CA HIS A 337 13.24 2.46 0.84
C HIS A 337 11.85 3.09 0.94
N TYR A 338 11.31 3.21 2.16
CA TYR A 338 9.96 3.78 2.34
C TYR A 338 9.91 5.30 2.19
N ASP A 339 11.03 6.03 2.24
CA ASP A 339 11.16 7.49 2.09
C ASP A 339 10.47 8.32 3.17
N GLU A 340 9.43 7.79 3.76
CA GLU A 340 8.63 8.37 4.82
C GLU A 340 8.61 7.43 6.03
N PRO A 341 8.31 7.93 7.22
CA PRO A 341 8.11 7.03 8.36
C PRO A 341 6.98 6.04 8.05
N PHE A 342 7.30 4.75 8.11
CA PHE A 342 6.35 3.65 7.84
C PHE A 342 6.55 2.55 8.88
N ALA A 343 5.57 2.37 9.78
CA ALA A 343 5.72 1.54 10.98
C ALA A 343 4.85 0.26 10.98
N ASP A 344 4.32 -0.19 9.84
CA ASP A 344 3.82 -1.56 9.77
C ASP A 344 5.00 -2.54 9.80
N SER A 345 5.14 -3.24 10.91
CA SER A 345 6.25 -4.18 11.13
C SER A 345 6.26 -5.38 10.18
N SER A 346 5.16 -5.62 9.47
CA SER A 346 5.10 -6.65 8.43
C SER A 346 5.87 -6.26 7.15
N ALA A 347 6.35 -5.03 7.06
CA ALA A 347 7.31 -4.60 6.04
C ALA A 347 8.58 -5.44 6.04
N ILE A 348 9.09 -5.82 7.22
CA ILE A 348 10.29 -6.66 7.36
C ILE A 348 10.11 -8.01 6.65
N PRO A 349 9.14 -8.84 7.04
CA PRO A 349 8.94 -10.14 6.36
C PRO A 349 8.57 -9.97 4.88
N THR A 350 7.89 -8.90 4.49
CA THR A 350 7.55 -8.65 3.08
C THR A 350 8.82 -8.36 2.26
N MET A 351 9.78 -7.61 2.78
CA MET A 351 11.07 -7.39 2.10
C MET A 351 11.86 -8.69 1.93
N TYR A 352 11.97 -9.51 2.98
CA TYR A 352 12.65 -10.81 2.88
C TYR A 352 11.96 -11.74 1.88
N LEU A 353 10.62 -11.84 1.93
CA LEU A 353 9.87 -12.66 0.96
C LEU A 353 10.12 -12.18 -0.47
N SER A 354 10.12 -10.87 -0.70
CA SER A 354 10.39 -10.29 -2.01
C SER A 354 11.81 -10.58 -2.49
N GLN A 355 12.79 -10.47 -1.60
CA GLN A 355 14.20 -10.74 -1.89
C GLN A 355 14.42 -12.18 -2.36
N VAL A 356 13.89 -13.16 -1.61
CA VAL A 356 14.05 -14.58 -1.98
C VAL A 356 13.23 -14.97 -3.21
N THR A 357 12.04 -14.41 -3.37
CA THR A 357 11.19 -14.65 -4.53
C THR A 357 11.81 -14.12 -5.82
N ARG A 358 12.50 -12.95 -5.75
CA ARG A 358 13.16 -12.35 -6.92
C ARG A 358 14.31 -13.21 -7.49
N GLN A 359 14.85 -14.12 -6.72
CA GLN A 359 15.87 -15.05 -7.19
C GLN A 359 15.33 -16.02 -8.26
N GLU A 360 14.03 -16.31 -8.21
CA GLU A 360 13.37 -17.30 -9.09
C GLU A 360 12.45 -16.63 -10.13
N VAL A 361 11.75 -15.55 -9.77
CA VAL A 361 10.77 -14.91 -10.63
C VAL A 361 10.88 -13.39 -10.59
N THR A 362 10.37 -12.72 -11.63
CA THR A 362 10.32 -11.25 -11.72
C THR A 362 8.93 -10.71 -11.35
N VAL A 363 7.89 -11.55 -11.46
CA VAL A 363 6.49 -11.20 -11.16
C VAL A 363 5.94 -12.18 -10.13
N SER A 364 5.22 -11.69 -9.11
CA SER A 364 4.52 -12.53 -8.14
C SER A 364 3.07 -12.07 -7.97
N LEU A 365 2.13 -13.01 -8.04
CA LEU A 365 0.75 -12.71 -7.70
C LEU A 365 0.54 -12.84 -6.18
N SER A 366 -0.32 -11.99 -5.62
CA SER A 366 -0.62 -11.94 -4.19
C SER A 366 -2.12 -11.94 -3.91
N GLY A 367 -2.49 -12.22 -2.66
CA GLY A 367 -3.87 -12.20 -2.16
C GLY A 367 -4.31 -10.87 -1.54
N ASP A 368 -3.56 -9.78 -1.73
CA ASP A 368 -3.87 -8.49 -1.11
C ASP A 368 -5.22 -7.93 -1.60
N GLY A 369 -5.94 -7.24 -0.71
CA GLY A 369 -7.28 -6.72 -0.95
C GLY A 369 -8.41 -7.69 -0.57
N GLY A 370 -8.14 -9.00 -0.43
CA GLY A 370 -9.17 -9.97 -0.07
C GLY A 370 -9.80 -9.76 1.31
N ASP A 371 -9.00 -9.31 2.28
CA ASP A 371 -9.49 -9.01 3.64
C ASP A 371 -10.39 -7.76 3.68
N GLU A 372 -10.00 -6.70 3.01
CA GLU A 372 -10.72 -5.43 2.96
C GLU A 372 -12.03 -5.56 2.19
N LEU A 373 -12.01 -6.23 1.04
CA LEU A 373 -13.18 -6.36 0.17
C LEU A 373 -14.22 -7.36 0.71
N PHE A 374 -13.77 -8.42 1.41
CA PHE A 374 -14.63 -9.52 1.86
C PHE A 374 -14.70 -9.66 3.39
N ALA A 375 -14.43 -8.57 4.12
CA ALA A 375 -14.57 -8.48 5.58
C ALA A 375 -13.76 -9.54 6.35
N GLY A 376 -12.50 -9.78 5.96
CA GLY A 376 -11.67 -10.86 6.50
C GLY A 376 -11.02 -10.59 7.85
N TYR A 377 -10.87 -9.34 8.27
CA TYR A 377 -10.21 -8.98 9.53
C TYR A 377 -11.07 -9.23 10.77
N ASP A 378 -10.46 -9.70 11.85
CA ASP A 378 -11.11 -9.88 13.17
C ASP A 378 -11.75 -8.57 13.70
N ARG A 379 -11.21 -7.41 13.29
CA ARG A 379 -11.75 -6.09 13.67
C ARG A 379 -13.16 -5.85 13.14
N TYR A 380 -13.51 -6.37 11.97
CA TYR A 380 -14.88 -6.27 11.44
C TYR A 380 -15.90 -7.07 12.27
N ARG A 381 -15.45 -8.17 12.89
CA ARG A 381 -16.28 -8.89 13.86
C ARG A 381 -16.54 -8.04 15.11
N ALA A 382 -15.52 -7.31 15.60
CA ALA A 382 -15.70 -6.40 16.72
C ALA A 382 -16.68 -5.26 16.37
N VAL A 383 -16.57 -4.73 15.13
CA VAL A 383 -17.50 -3.74 14.59
C VAL A 383 -18.93 -4.27 14.57
N ALA A 384 -19.16 -5.48 14.04
CA ALA A 384 -20.48 -6.13 14.01
C ALA A 384 -21.08 -6.31 15.42
N LEU A 385 -20.25 -6.76 16.38
CA LEU A 385 -20.67 -6.92 17.78
C LEU A 385 -21.03 -5.58 18.44
N SER A 386 -20.35 -4.50 18.07
CA SER A 386 -20.63 -3.17 18.65
C SER A 386 -21.98 -2.61 18.22
N GLN A 387 -22.50 -2.96 17.06
CA GLN A 387 -23.85 -2.58 16.64
C GLN A 387 -24.94 -3.15 17.59
N TRP A 388 -24.70 -4.35 18.08
CA TRP A 388 -25.62 -4.97 19.03
C TRP A 388 -25.59 -4.25 20.38
N PHE A 389 -24.41 -3.78 20.83
CA PHE A 389 -24.27 -2.96 22.02
C PHE A 389 -25.09 -1.66 21.93
N ASP A 390 -25.13 -1.00 20.78
CA ASP A 390 -25.87 0.26 20.59
C ASP A 390 -27.39 0.10 20.75
N ARG A 391 -27.91 -1.11 20.61
CA ARG A 391 -29.32 -1.47 20.84
C ARG A 391 -29.67 -1.64 22.33
N LEU A 392 -28.67 -1.70 23.21
CA LEU A 392 -28.88 -1.87 24.65
C LEU A 392 -29.40 -0.58 25.29
N PRO A 393 -30.23 -0.66 26.37
CA PRO A 393 -30.62 0.49 27.14
C PRO A 393 -29.42 1.28 27.69
N ALA A 394 -29.58 2.60 27.86
CA ALA A 394 -28.49 3.50 28.27
C ALA A 394 -27.81 3.08 29.57
N PHE A 395 -28.55 2.56 30.55
CA PHE A 395 -27.97 2.09 31.81
C PHE A 395 -27.02 0.89 31.62
N ALA A 396 -27.37 -0.06 30.75
CA ALA A 396 -26.55 -1.24 30.44
C ALA A 396 -25.30 -0.79 29.72
N ARG A 397 -25.41 0.14 28.77
CA ARG A 397 -24.25 0.72 28.05
C ARG A 397 -23.30 1.40 29.04
N LYS A 398 -23.81 2.24 29.95
CA LYS A 398 -23.01 2.92 30.97
C LYS A 398 -22.30 1.94 31.91
N MET A 399 -22.95 0.84 32.29
CA MET A 399 -22.34 -0.20 33.11
C MET A 399 -21.18 -0.92 32.35
N MET A 400 -21.35 -1.23 31.10
CA MET A 400 -20.32 -1.88 30.27
C MET A 400 -19.14 -0.97 29.95
N THR A 401 -19.34 0.35 29.87
CA THR A 401 -18.28 1.35 29.61
C THR A 401 -17.70 1.98 30.89
N ALA A 402 -18.09 1.48 32.08
CA ALA A 402 -17.59 2.01 33.33
C ALA A 402 -16.07 1.91 33.47
N SER A 403 -15.43 2.93 34.01
CA SER A 403 -13.97 3.05 34.17
C SER A 403 -13.32 1.91 34.96
N ILE A 404 -14.10 1.15 35.70
CA ILE A 404 -13.62 -0.03 36.47
C ILE A 404 -13.01 -1.10 35.53
N TRP A 405 -13.49 -1.20 34.30
CA TRP A 405 -12.95 -2.13 33.31
C TRP A 405 -11.57 -1.72 32.80
N GLN A 406 -11.27 -0.41 32.81
CA GLN A 406 -9.96 0.12 32.43
C GLN A 406 -8.89 -0.19 33.49
N LYS A 407 -9.28 -0.37 34.76
CA LYS A 407 -8.39 -0.72 35.89
C LYS A 407 -8.02 -2.19 35.94
N MET A 408 -8.60 -3.05 35.08
CA MET A 408 -8.20 -4.46 35.04
C MET A 408 -6.70 -4.59 34.66
N PRO A 409 -5.94 -5.47 35.35
CA PRO A 409 -4.53 -5.69 35.04
C PRO A 409 -4.35 -6.04 33.56
N ALA A 410 -3.37 -5.42 32.92
CA ALA A 410 -3.03 -5.74 31.54
C ALA A 410 -2.44 -7.15 31.44
N SER A 411 -2.80 -7.91 30.42
CA SER A 411 -2.12 -9.16 30.10
C SER A 411 -0.93 -8.85 29.21
N VAL A 412 0.21 -9.40 29.53
CA VAL A 412 1.46 -9.29 28.78
C VAL A 412 1.41 -10.05 27.46
N GLU A 413 0.53 -11.05 27.35
CA GLU A 413 0.36 -11.83 26.12
C GLU A 413 -0.39 -11.04 25.06
N GLN A 414 0.21 -10.87 23.88
CA GLN A 414 -0.37 -10.13 22.75
C GLN A 414 -1.75 -10.63 22.31
N LYS A 415 -1.99 -11.94 22.35
CA LYS A 415 -3.24 -12.60 21.92
C LYS A 415 -4.21 -12.90 23.08
N SER A 416 -4.04 -12.32 24.27
CA SER A 416 -4.89 -12.64 25.41
C SER A 416 -6.34 -12.16 25.22
N PHE A 417 -7.29 -13.01 25.66
CA PHE A 417 -8.72 -12.66 25.63
C PHE A 417 -9.03 -11.40 26.43
N ARG A 418 -8.38 -11.22 27.60
CA ARG A 418 -8.54 -10.03 28.44
C ARG A 418 -8.16 -8.74 27.75
N ARG A 419 -7.05 -8.74 27.00
CA ARG A 419 -6.62 -7.57 26.22
C ARG A 419 -7.62 -7.22 25.11
N ARG A 420 -8.16 -8.21 24.41
CA ARG A 420 -9.20 -8.02 23.40
C ARG A 420 -10.47 -7.43 23.99
N VAL A 421 -10.95 -7.96 25.13
CA VAL A 421 -12.13 -7.44 25.83
C VAL A 421 -11.91 -6.01 26.31
N LYS A 422 -10.77 -5.70 26.92
CA LYS A 422 -10.44 -4.34 27.38
C LYS A 422 -10.42 -3.35 26.22
N ARG A 423 -9.78 -3.69 25.09
CA ARG A 423 -9.74 -2.85 23.89
C ARG A 423 -11.14 -2.66 23.28
N PHE A 424 -11.94 -3.71 23.24
CA PHE A 424 -13.33 -3.65 22.78
C PHE A 424 -14.16 -2.69 23.64
N LEU A 425 -14.13 -2.86 24.97
CA LEU A 425 -14.87 -2.02 25.92
C LEU A 425 -14.41 -0.54 25.88
N ALA A 426 -13.12 -0.29 25.71
CA ALA A 426 -12.60 1.06 25.53
C ALA A 426 -13.17 1.72 24.27
N GLY A 427 -13.28 1.00 23.16
CA GLY A 427 -13.93 1.52 21.95
C GLY A 427 -15.42 1.81 22.12
N LEU A 428 -16.13 1.05 22.96
CA LEU A 428 -17.55 1.31 23.23
C LEU A 428 -17.83 2.61 24.00
N SER A 429 -16.81 3.23 24.61
CA SER A 429 -16.96 4.50 25.34
C SER A 429 -17.04 5.73 24.43
N VAL A 430 -16.71 5.59 23.14
CA VAL A 430 -16.76 6.69 22.16
C VAL A 430 -17.92 6.52 21.18
N PRO A 431 -18.35 7.60 20.47
CA PRO A 431 -19.36 7.51 19.43
C PRO A 431 -19.04 6.48 18.35
N PRO A 432 -20.04 5.86 17.69
CA PRO A 432 -19.85 4.81 16.69
C PRO A 432 -18.84 5.18 15.60
N GLU A 433 -18.83 6.42 15.12
CA GLU A 433 -17.95 6.93 14.07
C GLU A 433 -16.47 6.88 14.49
N ARG A 434 -16.17 7.20 15.76
CA ARG A 434 -14.82 7.21 16.32
C ARG A 434 -14.40 5.85 16.90
N ARG A 435 -15.34 4.92 17.03
CA ARG A 435 -15.10 3.59 17.64
C ARG A 435 -14.08 2.77 16.85
N TYR A 436 -14.21 2.80 15.54
CA TYR A 436 -13.30 2.10 14.67
C TYR A 436 -11.86 2.64 14.80
N LEU A 437 -11.68 3.95 14.81
CA LEU A 437 -10.40 4.61 15.08
C LEU A 437 -9.76 4.13 16.39
N LYS A 438 -10.53 4.10 17.48
CA LYS A 438 -10.03 3.64 18.80
C LYS A 438 -9.54 2.18 18.75
N TRP A 439 -10.02 1.39 17.80
CA TRP A 439 -9.58 0.00 17.63
C TRP A 439 -8.39 -0.17 16.68
N VAL A 440 -8.21 0.68 15.69
CA VAL A 440 -7.09 0.56 14.73
C VAL A 440 -5.92 1.47 15.09
N GLY A 441 -6.16 2.61 15.71
CA GLY A 441 -5.12 3.57 16.09
C GLY A 441 -4.09 2.97 17.07
N ILE A 442 -2.82 3.30 16.85
CA ILE A 442 -1.70 2.90 17.71
C ILE A 442 -1.54 3.86 18.89
N PHE A 443 -1.49 5.15 18.57
CA PHE A 443 -1.61 6.21 19.56
C PHE A 443 -2.97 6.88 19.39
N ASP A 444 -3.83 6.76 20.40
CA ASP A 444 -5.05 7.58 20.43
C ASP A 444 -4.72 9.04 20.71
N THR A 445 -5.68 9.93 20.46
CA THR A 445 -5.49 11.39 20.58
C THR A 445 -4.96 11.80 21.93
N GLU A 446 -5.52 11.26 23.05
CA GLU A 446 -5.06 11.56 24.41
C GLU A 446 -3.60 11.18 24.59
N ARG A 447 -3.22 9.97 24.16
CA ARG A 447 -1.85 9.46 24.28
C ARG A 447 -0.86 10.24 23.38
N ARG A 448 -1.26 10.66 22.18
CA ARG A 448 -0.41 11.53 21.36
C ARG A 448 -0.13 12.86 22.07
N GLN A 449 -1.16 13.49 22.62
CA GLN A 449 -1.03 14.74 23.36
C GLN A 449 -0.14 14.62 24.62
N GLU A 450 -0.15 13.47 25.30
CA GLU A 450 0.74 13.19 26.43
C GLU A 450 2.21 13.04 25.99
N MET A 451 2.45 12.53 24.78
CA MET A 451 3.80 12.28 24.26
C MET A 451 4.49 13.55 23.76
N TYR A 452 3.74 14.54 23.27
CA TYR A 452 4.32 15.74 22.64
C TYR A 452 4.92 16.72 23.63
N SER A 453 6.02 17.36 23.22
CA SER A 453 6.53 18.55 23.90
C SER A 453 5.50 19.69 23.85
N PRO A 454 5.54 20.64 24.78
CA PRO A 454 4.63 21.79 24.74
C PRO A 454 4.70 22.58 23.43
N GLY A 455 5.92 22.88 22.94
CA GLY A 455 6.12 23.64 21.70
C GLY A 455 5.67 22.91 20.44
N PHE A 456 5.75 21.57 20.39
CA PHE A 456 5.23 20.79 19.28
C PHE A 456 3.70 20.73 19.31
N ARG A 457 3.10 20.63 20.49
CA ARG A 457 1.64 20.60 20.68
C ARG A 457 0.98 21.90 20.19
N GLU A 458 1.63 23.05 20.37
CA GLU A 458 1.14 24.33 19.86
C GLU A 458 1.06 24.37 18.32
N GLN A 459 1.92 23.64 17.62
CA GLN A 459 1.91 23.56 16.15
C GLN A 459 0.76 22.73 15.60
N LEU A 460 0.08 21.92 16.44
CA LEU A 460 -1.03 21.06 16.08
C LEU A 460 -2.41 21.67 16.45
N THR A 461 -2.43 22.93 16.85
CA THR A 461 -3.68 23.64 17.15
C THR A 461 -4.58 23.61 15.92
N ASP A 462 -5.86 23.27 16.10
CA ASP A 462 -6.87 23.16 15.03
C ASP A 462 -6.68 22.00 14.02
N PHE A 463 -5.78 21.04 14.29
CA PHE A 463 -5.61 19.84 13.48
C PHE A 463 -6.18 18.59 14.18
N ASP A 464 -7.01 17.83 13.48
CA ASP A 464 -7.54 16.54 13.95
C ASP A 464 -7.13 15.42 12.98
N ALA A 465 -6.11 14.64 13.36
CA ALA A 465 -5.66 13.50 12.57
C ALA A 465 -6.78 12.45 12.34
N ASP A 466 -7.78 12.39 13.22
CA ASP A 466 -8.90 11.47 13.09
C ASP A 466 -9.79 11.80 11.89
N GLN A 467 -9.76 13.05 11.39
CA GLN A 467 -10.63 13.53 10.31
C GLN A 467 -10.43 12.76 9.01
N PHE A 468 -9.20 12.36 8.69
CA PHE A 468 -8.92 11.54 7.50
C PHE A 468 -9.77 10.26 7.42
N LEU A 469 -9.88 9.55 8.51
CA LEU A 469 -10.66 8.30 8.55
C LEU A 469 -12.16 8.59 8.68
N LEU A 470 -12.53 9.67 9.38
CA LEU A 470 -13.92 10.09 9.52
C LEU A 470 -14.52 10.51 8.17
N ASP A 471 -13.77 11.24 7.34
CA ASP A 471 -14.21 11.63 5.99
C ASP A 471 -14.49 10.39 5.12
N ALA A 472 -13.58 9.41 5.12
CA ALA A 472 -13.79 8.16 4.40
C ALA A 472 -15.00 7.38 4.94
N TYR A 473 -15.23 7.38 6.25
CA TYR A 473 -16.37 6.75 6.89
C TYR A 473 -17.72 7.39 6.52
N GLN A 474 -17.75 8.67 6.19
CA GLN A 474 -18.95 9.41 5.77
C GLN A 474 -19.34 9.17 4.30
N LEU A 475 -18.50 8.55 3.50
CA LEU A 475 -18.77 8.35 2.07
C LEU A 475 -19.96 7.39 1.78
N CYS A 476 -20.35 6.55 2.74
CA CYS A 476 -21.52 5.65 2.58
C CYS A 476 -22.38 5.60 3.86
N PRO A 477 -23.03 6.73 4.26
CA PRO A 477 -23.70 6.87 5.54
C PRO A 477 -24.89 5.91 5.72
N ASP A 478 -25.55 5.53 4.64
CA ASP A 478 -26.75 4.68 4.65
C ASP A 478 -26.45 3.18 4.72
N ARG A 479 -25.17 2.78 4.68
CA ARG A 479 -24.77 1.38 4.79
C ARG A 479 -24.66 0.94 6.26
N ASP A 480 -24.72 -0.37 6.48
CA ASP A 480 -24.43 -0.95 7.79
C ASP A 480 -23.01 -0.63 8.26
N PHE A 481 -22.78 -0.68 9.58
CA PHE A 481 -21.51 -0.27 10.17
C PHE A 481 -20.29 -1.07 9.68
N VAL A 482 -20.45 -2.37 9.40
CA VAL A 482 -19.35 -3.21 8.87
C VAL A 482 -19.02 -2.81 7.44
N THR A 483 -20.03 -2.63 6.59
CA THR A 483 -19.81 -2.20 5.21
C THR A 483 -19.17 -0.80 5.15
N ARG A 484 -19.60 0.15 5.99
CA ARG A 484 -18.95 1.46 6.12
C ARG A 484 -17.48 1.32 6.51
N THR A 485 -17.18 0.44 7.46
CA THR A 485 -15.81 0.19 7.92
C THR A 485 -14.95 -0.45 6.83
N THR A 486 -15.47 -1.43 6.07
CA THR A 486 -14.73 -2.01 4.94
C THR A 486 -14.50 -0.99 3.82
N ALA A 487 -15.50 -0.15 3.53
CA ALA A 487 -15.36 0.95 2.56
C ALA A 487 -14.31 1.97 2.99
N THR A 488 -14.24 2.28 4.30
CA THR A 488 -13.20 3.14 4.88
C THR A 488 -11.82 2.52 4.68
N ASP A 489 -11.64 1.24 5.02
CA ASP A 489 -10.36 0.56 4.86
C ASP A 489 -9.90 0.50 3.40
N VAL A 490 -10.81 0.27 2.46
CA VAL A 490 -10.50 0.27 1.01
C VAL A 490 -9.99 1.63 0.53
N GLN A 491 -10.42 2.73 1.15
CA GLN A 491 -10.03 4.08 0.75
C GLN A 491 -8.88 4.66 1.57
N THR A 492 -8.55 4.07 2.71
CA THR A 492 -7.53 4.59 3.64
C THR A 492 -6.43 3.57 3.92
N TYR A 493 -6.72 2.53 4.69
CA TYR A 493 -5.76 1.53 5.13
C TYR A 493 -5.17 0.73 3.96
N LEU A 494 -6.00 0.29 3.02
CA LEU A 494 -5.55 -0.48 1.85
C LEU A 494 -4.50 0.28 1.03
N PRO A 495 -4.74 1.50 0.51
CA PRO A 495 -3.76 2.22 -0.28
C PRO A 495 -2.57 2.76 0.53
N CYS A 496 -2.79 3.18 1.78
CA CYS A 496 -1.76 3.89 2.56
C CYS A 496 -0.85 2.96 3.36
N ASP A 497 -1.33 1.77 3.72
CA ASP A 497 -0.56 0.77 4.46
C ASP A 497 -0.24 -0.44 3.56
N ILE A 498 -1.25 -1.25 3.23
CA ILE A 498 -1.05 -2.56 2.59
C ILE A 498 -0.36 -2.42 1.23
N LEU A 499 -0.88 -1.58 0.35
CA LEU A 499 -0.35 -1.45 -1.02
C LEU A 499 0.98 -0.69 -1.04
N THR A 500 1.14 0.33 -0.20
CA THR A 500 2.43 1.00 -0.01
C THR A 500 3.49 0.02 0.46
N LYS A 501 3.17 -0.80 1.47
CA LYS A 501 4.08 -1.83 1.97
C LYS A 501 4.51 -2.80 0.88
N VAL A 502 3.54 -3.36 0.16
CA VAL A 502 3.82 -4.40 -0.84
C VAL A 502 4.63 -3.83 -2.00
N ASP A 503 4.23 -2.67 -2.57
CA ASP A 503 4.95 -2.07 -3.69
C ASP A 503 6.39 -1.70 -3.31
N ILE A 504 6.60 -0.99 -2.21
CA ILE A 504 7.94 -0.56 -1.80
C ILE A 504 8.84 -1.76 -1.45
N ALA A 505 8.33 -2.72 -0.67
CA ALA A 505 9.13 -3.90 -0.28
C ALA A 505 9.49 -4.79 -1.47
N SER A 506 8.59 -4.97 -2.42
CA SER A 506 8.85 -5.81 -3.60
C SER A 506 9.73 -5.09 -4.60
N MET A 507 9.47 -3.81 -4.88
CA MET A 507 10.27 -3.03 -5.81
C MET A 507 11.66 -2.68 -5.26
N ALA A 508 11.88 -2.72 -3.95
CA ALA A 508 13.23 -2.66 -3.36
C ALA A 508 14.15 -3.79 -3.89
N HIS A 509 13.55 -4.87 -4.38
CA HIS A 509 14.23 -6.03 -4.96
C HIS A 509 13.90 -6.24 -6.44
N SER A 510 13.33 -5.25 -7.14
CA SER A 510 12.93 -5.36 -8.55
C SER A 510 11.99 -6.55 -8.80
N LEU A 511 11.04 -6.79 -7.88
CA LEU A 511 9.97 -7.79 -8.00
C LEU A 511 8.64 -7.07 -8.17
N GLU A 512 7.91 -7.35 -9.25
CA GLU A 512 6.56 -6.80 -9.41
C GLU A 512 5.51 -7.67 -8.73
N CYS A 513 4.74 -7.09 -7.80
CA CYS A 513 3.59 -7.75 -7.19
C CYS A 513 2.29 -7.34 -7.88
N ARG A 514 1.45 -8.33 -8.21
CA ARG A 514 0.13 -8.17 -8.84
C ARG A 514 -0.95 -8.78 -7.95
N SER A 515 -2.00 -8.01 -7.65
CA SER A 515 -3.08 -8.45 -6.75
C SER A 515 -4.40 -8.59 -7.51
N PRO A 516 -4.84 -9.82 -7.85
CA PRO A 516 -6.08 -10.01 -8.60
C PRO A 516 -7.34 -9.53 -7.88
N PHE A 517 -7.39 -9.55 -6.56
CA PHE A 517 -8.50 -8.98 -5.80
C PHE A 517 -8.67 -7.48 -6.02
N LEU A 518 -7.60 -6.76 -6.38
CA LEU A 518 -7.59 -5.32 -6.64
C LEU A 518 -8.01 -4.95 -8.07
N ASP A 519 -8.53 -5.90 -8.83
CA ASP A 519 -9.24 -5.57 -10.06
C ASP A 519 -10.49 -4.74 -9.73
N HIS A 520 -10.71 -3.64 -10.45
CA HIS A 520 -11.85 -2.78 -10.14
C HIS A 520 -13.19 -3.49 -10.32
N HIS A 521 -13.31 -4.44 -11.24
CA HIS A 521 -14.51 -5.27 -11.37
C HIS A 521 -14.76 -6.17 -10.16
N VAL A 522 -13.67 -6.72 -9.56
CA VAL A 522 -13.77 -7.47 -8.29
C VAL A 522 -14.15 -6.52 -7.15
N ALA A 523 -13.54 -5.33 -7.09
CA ALA A 523 -13.83 -4.34 -6.06
C ALA A 523 -15.27 -3.81 -6.17
N GLU A 524 -15.76 -3.56 -7.37
CA GLU A 524 -17.15 -3.13 -7.63
C GLU A 524 -18.17 -4.22 -7.27
N LEU A 525 -17.90 -5.47 -7.67
CA LEU A 525 -18.71 -6.63 -7.27
C LEU A 525 -18.76 -6.78 -5.75
N ALA A 526 -17.60 -6.67 -5.09
CA ALA A 526 -17.51 -6.75 -3.64
C ALA A 526 -18.23 -5.57 -2.97
N ALA A 527 -18.11 -4.34 -3.46
CA ALA A 527 -18.78 -3.17 -2.89
C ALA A 527 -20.32 -3.29 -2.96
N ALA A 528 -20.84 -3.81 -4.06
CA ALA A 528 -22.27 -4.04 -4.26
C ALA A 528 -22.83 -5.22 -3.44
N MET A 529 -21.98 -6.19 -3.10
CA MET A 529 -22.40 -7.44 -2.45
C MET A 529 -22.97 -7.22 -1.05
N PRO A 530 -24.15 -7.80 -0.71
CA PRO A 530 -24.72 -7.74 0.63
C PRO A 530 -23.80 -8.36 1.70
N LEU A 531 -23.69 -7.70 2.86
CA LEU A 531 -22.85 -8.15 3.98
C LEU A 531 -23.12 -9.59 4.41
N LYS A 532 -24.38 -10.04 4.37
CA LYS A 532 -24.79 -11.40 4.76
C LYS A 532 -24.07 -12.52 3.99
N TYR A 533 -23.56 -12.22 2.78
CA TYR A 533 -22.79 -13.18 1.98
C TYR A 533 -21.28 -13.10 2.27
N LYS A 534 -20.78 -11.91 2.66
CA LYS A 534 -19.39 -11.73 3.05
C LYS A 534 -19.11 -12.24 4.45
N MET A 535 -20.05 -12.05 5.40
CA MET A 535 -19.88 -12.38 6.81
C MET A 535 -21.04 -13.22 7.33
N HIS A 536 -20.72 -14.39 7.90
CA HIS A 536 -21.71 -15.26 8.54
C HIS A 536 -21.27 -15.60 9.98
N LYS A 537 -22.15 -15.41 10.96
CA LYS A 537 -21.89 -15.67 12.40
C LYS A 537 -20.58 -15.02 12.91
N GLY A 538 -20.24 -13.83 12.40
CA GLY A 538 -19.04 -13.11 12.77
C GLY A 538 -17.75 -13.62 12.12
N ARG A 539 -17.82 -14.49 11.14
CA ARG A 539 -16.72 -14.93 10.31
C ARG A 539 -16.79 -14.26 8.95
N GLY A 540 -15.74 -13.58 8.56
CA GLY A 540 -15.62 -12.96 7.22
C GLY A 540 -15.21 -13.95 6.14
N LYS A 541 -15.14 -13.48 4.89
CA LYS A 541 -14.76 -14.25 3.69
C LYS A 541 -15.64 -15.46 3.41
N GLN A 542 -16.90 -15.47 3.91
CA GLN A 542 -17.76 -16.64 3.77
C GLN A 542 -17.93 -17.00 2.30
N ILE A 543 -18.31 -16.03 1.47
CA ILE A 543 -18.53 -16.29 0.03
C ILE A 543 -17.25 -16.75 -0.68
N LEU A 544 -16.06 -16.25 -0.29
CA LEU A 544 -14.79 -16.74 -0.85
C LEU A 544 -14.57 -18.21 -0.51
N THR A 545 -14.78 -18.56 0.76
CA THR A 545 -14.62 -19.95 1.24
C THR A 545 -15.61 -20.89 0.55
N ASP A 546 -16.87 -20.49 0.40
CA ASP A 546 -17.91 -21.31 -0.22
C ASP A 546 -17.68 -21.45 -1.72
N THR A 547 -17.39 -20.34 -2.41
CA THR A 547 -17.21 -20.29 -3.88
C THR A 547 -15.99 -21.09 -4.34
N PHE A 548 -14.90 -21.06 -3.57
CA PHE A 548 -13.60 -21.68 -3.92
C PHE A 548 -13.23 -22.85 -3.00
N SER A 549 -14.23 -23.52 -2.42
CA SER A 549 -13.99 -24.65 -1.50
C SER A 549 -13.22 -25.81 -2.13
N ASP A 550 -13.32 -25.96 -3.45
CA ASP A 550 -12.57 -26.91 -4.27
C ASP A 550 -11.06 -26.64 -4.33
N LEU A 551 -10.63 -25.39 -4.08
CA LEU A 551 -9.24 -24.96 -4.08
C LEU A 551 -8.64 -24.86 -2.65
N LEU A 552 -9.45 -25.03 -1.62
CA LEU A 552 -9.06 -24.77 -0.24
C LEU A 552 -9.02 -26.06 0.59
N PRO A 553 -7.86 -26.46 1.16
CA PRO A 553 -7.81 -27.51 2.18
C PRO A 553 -8.77 -27.22 3.34
N GLU A 554 -9.36 -28.26 3.93
CA GLU A 554 -10.32 -28.12 5.04
C GLU A 554 -9.73 -27.37 6.25
N SER A 555 -8.46 -27.59 6.53
CA SER A 555 -7.71 -26.90 7.58
C SER A 555 -7.67 -25.37 7.35
N ILE A 556 -7.53 -24.93 6.09
CA ILE A 556 -7.51 -23.50 5.70
C ILE A 556 -8.91 -22.92 5.77
N GLN A 557 -9.92 -23.68 5.33
CA GLN A 557 -11.32 -23.22 5.42
C GLN A 557 -11.74 -22.90 6.84
N THR A 558 -11.20 -23.59 7.85
CA THR A 558 -11.65 -23.48 9.24
C THR A 558 -10.71 -22.67 10.15
N ARG A 559 -9.46 -22.39 9.70
CA ARG A 559 -8.46 -21.69 10.52
C ARG A 559 -8.85 -20.24 10.81
N LYS A 560 -8.31 -19.72 11.92
CA LYS A 560 -8.40 -18.29 12.25
C LYS A 560 -7.38 -17.51 11.44
N LYS A 561 -7.73 -16.27 11.05
CA LYS A 561 -6.80 -15.33 10.44
C LYS A 561 -5.56 -15.14 11.32
N MET A 562 -4.39 -15.27 10.74
CA MET A 562 -3.12 -14.89 11.35
C MET A 562 -2.50 -13.75 10.51
N GLY A 563 -1.99 -12.73 11.19
CA GLY A 563 -1.31 -11.61 10.51
C GLY A 563 0.15 -11.96 10.25
N PHE A 564 0.71 -11.39 9.20
CA PHE A 564 2.12 -11.49 8.82
C PHE A 564 2.96 -10.54 9.69
N GLY A 565 3.14 -10.90 10.96
CA GLY A 565 3.77 -10.04 11.97
C GLY A 565 5.08 -10.61 12.49
N VAL A 566 5.88 -9.74 13.11
CA VAL A 566 7.14 -10.05 13.77
C VAL A 566 7.00 -9.92 15.29
N PRO A 567 7.81 -10.61 16.09
CA PRO A 567 7.71 -10.62 17.55
C PRO A 567 8.33 -9.36 18.20
N LEU A 568 7.83 -8.15 17.84
CA LEU A 568 8.37 -6.87 18.33
C LEU A 568 8.48 -6.81 19.85
N ASN A 569 7.49 -7.37 20.58
CA ASN A 569 7.49 -7.37 22.03
C ASN A 569 8.65 -8.18 22.63
N HIS A 570 9.09 -9.23 21.94
CA HIS A 570 10.27 -10.00 22.33
C HIS A 570 11.54 -9.23 21.99
N TRP A 571 11.63 -8.69 20.80
CA TRP A 571 12.80 -7.96 20.32
C TRP A 571 13.14 -6.76 21.20
N PHE A 572 12.14 -5.94 21.55
CA PHE A 572 12.38 -4.77 22.41
C PHE A 572 12.74 -5.09 23.86
N ARG A 573 12.52 -6.33 24.31
CA ARG A 573 12.99 -6.77 25.63
C ARG A 573 14.36 -7.44 25.58
N ASN A 574 14.83 -7.83 24.40
CA ASN A 574 16.08 -8.55 24.19
C ASN A 574 16.97 -7.84 23.16
N GLU A 575 16.91 -8.21 21.90
CA GLU A 575 17.87 -7.82 20.86
C GLU A 575 17.83 -6.33 20.53
N LEU A 576 16.64 -5.72 20.49
CA LEU A 576 16.46 -4.30 20.20
C LEU A 576 16.41 -3.40 21.44
N LYS A 577 16.59 -3.95 22.65
CA LYS A 577 16.54 -3.17 23.88
C LYS A 577 17.54 -2.01 23.90
N PRO A 578 18.80 -2.17 23.48
CA PRO A 578 19.75 -1.06 23.44
C PRO A 578 19.28 0.12 22.58
N LEU A 579 18.66 -0.17 21.42
CA LEU A 579 18.17 0.87 20.51
C LEU A 579 17.10 1.78 21.13
N LEU A 580 16.33 1.30 22.10
CA LEU A 580 15.33 2.13 22.78
C LEU A 580 15.99 3.32 23.52
N PHE A 581 17.20 3.13 24.01
CA PHE A 581 17.95 4.16 24.71
C PHE A 581 18.87 4.92 23.76
N ASP A 582 19.61 4.20 22.91
CA ASP A 582 20.63 4.75 22.03
C ASP A 582 20.03 5.59 20.88
N VAL A 583 18.75 5.38 20.54
CA VAL A 583 18.07 6.10 19.45
C VAL A 583 17.00 7.04 19.99
N LEU A 584 16.09 6.57 20.86
CA LEU A 584 14.94 7.38 21.28
C LEU A 584 15.26 8.39 22.37
N LEU A 585 16.33 8.17 23.15
CA LEU A 585 16.81 9.07 24.20
C LEU A 585 18.19 9.68 23.87
N ASP A 586 18.66 9.52 22.62
CA ASP A 586 19.84 10.24 22.11
C ASP A 586 19.60 11.75 22.11
N GLN A 587 20.67 12.52 22.32
CA GLN A 587 20.56 13.97 22.36
C GLN A 587 19.96 14.57 21.09
N ARG A 588 20.23 13.98 19.91
CA ARG A 588 19.62 14.41 18.63
C ARG A 588 18.11 14.27 18.63
N ALA A 589 17.59 13.14 19.14
CA ALA A 589 16.14 12.92 19.24
C ALA A 589 15.49 13.92 20.21
N ILE A 590 16.16 14.23 21.31
CA ILE A 590 15.71 15.24 22.30
C ILE A 590 15.73 16.64 21.69
N ASP A 591 16.78 17.00 20.96
CA ASP A 591 16.97 18.32 20.34
C ASP A 591 15.94 18.61 19.24
N ARG A 592 15.27 17.60 18.70
CA ARG A 592 14.13 17.78 17.77
C ARG A 592 12.93 18.44 18.43
N GLN A 593 12.81 18.37 19.76
CA GLN A 593 11.72 18.98 20.56
C GLN A 593 10.30 18.52 20.12
N ILE A 594 10.18 17.32 19.54
CA ILE A 594 8.88 16.75 19.14
C ILE A 594 8.20 16.10 20.35
N PHE A 595 8.95 15.25 21.07
CA PHE A 595 8.44 14.49 22.20
C PHE A 595 8.95 15.01 23.53
N ASP A 596 8.18 14.78 24.59
CA ASP A 596 8.64 14.95 25.97
C ASP A 596 9.54 13.75 26.33
N PRO A 597 10.82 13.95 26.66
CA PRO A 597 11.74 12.87 26.98
C PRO A 597 11.27 12.00 28.15
N GLN A 598 10.60 12.59 29.14
CA GLN A 598 10.08 11.87 30.30
C GLN A 598 8.92 10.94 29.89
N ALA A 599 8.05 11.36 28.98
CA ALA A 599 6.98 10.54 28.45
C ALA A 599 7.51 9.35 27.63
N VAL A 600 8.60 9.57 26.86
CA VAL A 600 9.29 8.49 26.12
C VAL A 600 9.93 7.48 27.08
N GLU A 601 10.67 7.96 28.09
CA GLU A 601 11.30 7.11 29.11
C GLU A 601 10.26 6.31 29.90
N GLN A 602 9.13 6.90 30.26
CA GLN A 602 8.03 6.20 30.90
C GLN A 602 7.48 5.08 30.02
N LEU A 603 7.25 5.35 28.71
CA LEU A 603 6.78 4.35 27.75
C LEU A 603 7.72 3.15 27.66
N ILE A 604 9.03 3.40 27.59
CA ILE A 604 10.07 2.36 27.60
C ILE A 604 10.04 1.57 28.91
N SER A 605 10.02 2.24 30.05
CA SER A 605 9.99 1.63 31.37
C SER A 605 8.76 0.73 31.56
N GLU A 606 7.56 1.20 31.24
CA GLU A 606 6.32 0.42 31.29
C GLU A 606 6.39 -0.86 30.44
N HIS A 607 7.02 -0.77 29.26
CA HIS A 607 7.19 -1.93 28.39
C HIS A 607 8.19 -2.95 28.93
N LEU A 608 9.35 -2.49 29.39
CA LEU A 608 10.42 -3.35 29.90
C LEU A 608 10.03 -4.03 31.21
N ASN A 609 9.30 -3.32 32.08
CA ASN A 609 8.83 -3.83 33.36
C ASN A 609 7.53 -4.66 33.25
N LEU A 610 7.10 -5.02 32.04
CA LEU A 610 5.91 -5.85 31.79
C LEU A 610 4.58 -5.24 32.31
N GLN A 611 4.53 -3.93 32.55
CA GLN A 611 3.30 -3.25 32.98
C GLN A 611 2.32 -3.11 31.79
N TRP A 612 2.86 -2.75 30.62
CA TRP A 612 2.12 -2.62 29.37
C TRP A 612 2.93 -3.16 28.19
N ASP A 613 2.24 -3.61 27.15
CA ASP A 613 2.88 -3.90 25.86
C ASP A 613 2.78 -2.66 24.98
N HIS A 614 3.88 -1.93 24.88
CA HIS A 614 4.02 -0.75 24.03
C HIS A 614 4.81 -1.01 22.74
N SER A 615 5.00 -2.29 22.36
CA SER A 615 5.85 -2.67 21.23
C SER A 615 5.53 -1.91 19.94
N ALA A 616 4.24 -1.78 19.56
CA ALA A 616 3.86 -1.05 18.36
C ALA A 616 4.15 0.47 18.46
N ARG A 617 3.99 1.06 19.66
CA ARG A 617 4.29 2.48 19.89
C ARG A 617 5.78 2.77 19.83
N LEU A 618 6.58 1.96 20.53
CA LEU A 618 8.04 2.06 20.51
C LEU A 618 8.59 1.86 19.10
N TRP A 619 7.98 0.94 18.34
CA TRP A 619 8.32 0.73 16.94
C TRP A 619 8.05 1.97 16.09
N SER A 620 6.89 2.63 16.26
CA SER A 620 6.58 3.87 15.54
C SER A 620 7.56 4.99 15.88
N LEU A 621 7.91 5.17 17.16
CA LEU A 621 8.90 6.18 17.55
C LEU A 621 10.29 5.87 16.98
N LEU A 622 10.72 4.61 17.02
CA LEU A 622 12.01 4.19 16.49
C LEU A 622 12.11 4.40 14.97
N VAL A 623 11.07 4.01 14.23
CA VAL A 623 11.03 4.21 12.77
C VAL A 623 11.05 5.69 12.41
N LEU A 624 10.33 6.52 13.15
CA LEU A 624 10.35 7.97 12.93
C LEU A 624 11.74 8.56 13.14
N GLU A 625 12.42 8.21 14.22
CA GLU A 625 13.77 8.74 14.49
C GLU A 625 14.79 8.22 13.47
N LEU A 626 14.72 6.95 13.06
CA LEU A 626 15.56 6.40 12.00
C LEU A 626 15.34 7.08 10.66
N TRP A 627 14.10 7.47 10.37
CA TRP A 627 13.79 8.26 9.18
C TRP A 627 14.45 9.65 9.25
N PHE A 628 14.39 10.34 10.39
CA PHE A 628 15.11 11.60 10.59
C PHE A 628 16.62 11.45 10.34
N GLN A 629 17.22 10.41 10.91
CA GLN A 629 18.64 10.13 10.75
C GLN A 629 19.03 9.79 9.29
N THR A 630 18.11 9.23 8.52
CA THR A 630 18.34 8.85 7.12
C THR A 630 18.17 10.03 6.17
N PHE A 631 17.17 10.90 6.37
CA PHE A 631 16.77 11.90 5.38
C PHE A 631 17.03 13.35 5.78
N LEU A 632 17.14 13.68 7.07
CA LEU A 632 17.29 15.06 7.52
C LEU A 632 18.66 15.36 8.09
N ASP A 633 19.25 14.47 8.88
CA ASP A 633 20.55 14.69 9.48
C ASP A 633 21.71 14.69 8.45
N PRO A 634 21.72 13.84 7.40
CA PRO A 634 22.75 13.91 6.37
C PRO A 634 22.58 15.13 5.46
N ALA A 635 23.68 15.77 5.09
CA ALA A 635 23.68 16.87 4.12
C ALA A 635 23.17 16.42 2.73
N THR A 636 23.44 15.17 2.34
CA THR A 636 23.02 14.57 1.08
C THR A 636 22.38 13.21 1.34
N ILE A 637 21.31 12.91 0.59
CA ILE A 637 20.68 11.58 0.63
C ILE A 637 21.50 10.64 -0.25
N PRO A 638 21.87 9.43 0.24
CA PRO A 638 22.59 8.46 -0.58
C PRO A 638 21.79 8.07 -1.84
N ASP A 639 22.48 7.96 -2.98
CA ASP A 639 21.86 7.57 -4.26
C ASP A 639 21.39 6.12 -4.27
N HIS A 640 21.98 5.27 -3.44
CA HIS A 640 21.62 3.87 -3.27
C HIS A 640 21.96 3.40 -1.85
N PHE A 641 21.28 2.37 -1.41
CA PHE A 641 21.62 1.69 -0.17
C PHE A 641 22.28 0.34 -0.54
N PRO A 642 23.40 -0.03 0.09
CA PRO A 642 24.07 -1.28 -0.24
C PRO A 642 23.17 -2.49 0.05
N ASP A 643 23.16 -3.46 -0.86
CA ASP A 643 22.46 -4.72 -0.64
C ASP A 643 23.07 -5.47 0.55
N PRO A 644 22.28 -6.11 1.44
CA PRO A 644 22.85 -7.01 2.42
C PRO A 644 23.53 -8.15 1.68
N VAL A 645 24.73 -8.42 2.07
CA VAL A 645 25.37 -9.69 1.69
C VAL A 645 24.48 -10.80 2.23
N LEU A 646 23.94 -11.63 1.35
CA LEU A 646 23.26 -12.88 1.75
C LEU A 646 24.35 -13.73 2.43
N ILE A 647 24.27 -13.86 3.76
CA ILE A 647 25.05 -14.82 4.53
C ILE A 647 24.25 -16.10 4.62
#